data_c4e3092371a25c5ba1c4428623de8e99
#
_entry.id   c4e3092371a25c5ba1c4428623de8e99
#
_cell.length_a   1.000
_cell.length_b   1.000
_cell.length_c   1.000
_cell.angle_alpha   90.00
_cell.angle_beta   90.00
_cell.angle_gamma   90.00
#
_symmetry.space_group_name_H-M   'P 1'
#
loop_
_entity.id
_entity.type
_entity.pdbx_description
1 polymer ?
#
loop_
_entity_poly.entity_id
_entity_poly.type
_entity_poly.pdbx_seq_one_letter_code
_entity_poly.pdbx_strand_id
1 'polypeptide(L)'
;MALIAWAILLAPCAGRAAGVGAVHGVVHNAEHRPLAGAWVELKSKSSAWSQSSHSDAAGAFAFAAVPVGDYVLSIRQSGFATTALALTVVSGTAPSTHVQLQPGTSEETVTVSATTLTAPDAFTPTTLVDRHDIARTPGADRTNSLAMITDFMPGAYFVHDQLHVRGGHQTSWEIDGVEIPNTNIASNLGPQIDPKNIDYLEAQGGSYSAEEGDRTYGVFNVVPRTGFERNSEGELVVSGGNFGQTNDELSIGGHTDKFAYYGSANGNRSDLGLMTPVESIIHDAQDGYGAFTTVIYNAAPDDQLRLIASARRDDYQIPDAPGQLAEDVQREADAFTIFSWLHTFSGDVVLSSSLFYHYNRADYDGDPQDFPISTTYQHASSYYGAQEAVRGGIGRNQLEAGVLGFGQADNQFFHVLFNDGSNPTVQQAFRPHGNLEAAYFQDTWKATSWLSLSAGVRQTHFDGVVVENATDPRLAATVKLPGLNWVVRGFWGKYYQAPPLETLSGPLLQFAQASDLAFLPLRGERDREWQFGVTVPLRGWSIDVDHFRTRAQNFFDHNPIGNSDVFLPITITAALISATELSVRSPRFWSGERFHLAWSNQTADGAGTISGGLTNFAPPSGYYALDHDQRNTLNAGFDAELPWQSFAALNLYYGSGFSNGNAPPSHLPSHASLDVSLGRNFSRDCVASVTVLNVSNRHLLIDNSLTFDGFHYNNPREIYAELRYKFHY
;
A
#
# COMPACT_ATOMS: atom_id res chain seq x y z
N MET A 1 -22.51 26.29 -12.06
CA MET A 1 -22.28 24.86 -11.82
C MET A 1 -21.99 24.52 -10.36
N ALA A 2 -21.29 25.35 -9.60
CA ALA A 2 -21.05 25.13 -8.15
C ALA A 2 -22.33 24.98 -7.28
N LEU A 3 -23.44 25.62 -7.64
CA LEU A 3 -24.71 25.50 -6.92
C LEU A 3 -25.46 24.17 -7.16
N ILE A 4 -25.15 23.44 -8.22
CA ILE A 4 -25.74 22.11 -8.50
C ILE A 4 -25.00 21.02 -7.73
N ALA A 5 -23.70 21.16 -7.52
CA ALA A 5 -22.89 20.26 -6.68
C ALA A 5 -23.33 20.32 -5.21
N TRP A 6 -23.64 21.52 -4.71
CA TRP A 6 -24.19 21.70 -3.34
C TRP A 6 -25.63 21.21 -3.15
N ALA A 7 -26.43 21.19 -4.21
CA ALA A 7 -27.80 20.66 -4.14
C ALA A 7 -27.84 19.12 -4.13
N ILE A 8 -26.82 18.45 -4.68
CA ILE A 8 -26.65 16.98 -4.58
C ILE A 8 -26.18 16.58 -3.19
N LEU A 9 -25.40 17.40 -2.52
CA LEU A 9 -24.96 17.21 -1.12
C LEU A 9 -26.08 17.38 -0.08
N LEU A 10 -27.22 17.95 -0.45
CA LEU A 10 -28.36 18.17 0.46
C LEU A 10 -29.58 17.26 0.21
N ALA A 11 -29.54 16.44 -0.83
CA ALA A 11 -30.50 15.35 -0.95
C ALA A 11 -30.10 14.22 0.01
N PRO A 12 -31.01 13.66 0.81
CA PRO A 12 -30.68 12.48 1.62
C PRO A 12 -30.65 11.24 0.73
N CYS A 13 -29.74 11.21 -0.23
CA CYS A 13 -29.40 10.04 -1.01
C CYS A 13 -28.14 9.47 -0.40
N ALA A 14 -28.35 8.48 0.38
CA ALA A 14 -27.39 7.63 1.04
C ALA A 14 -26.41 6.97 0.06
N GLY A 15 -25.13 7.28 0.13
CA GLY A 15 -24.07 6.63 -0.63
C GLY A 15 -22.72 6.62 0.11
N ARG A 16 -21.91 5.57 0.05
CA ARG A 16 -20.73 5.41 0.95
C ARG A 16 -19.71 4.38 0.49
N ALA A 17 -18.42 4.56 0.81
CA ALA A 17 -17.34 3.61 0.61
C ALA A 17 -16.78 3.03 1.92
N ALA A 18 -16.61 1.73 1.96
CA ALA A 18 -15.59 0.98 2.69
C ALA A 18 -15.18 -0.16 1.77
N GLY A 19 -13.95 -0.64 1.92
CA GLY A 19 -13.55 -1.86 1.26
C GLY A 19 -14.56 -2.97 1.59
N VAL A 20 -15.26 -3.48 0.61
CA VAL A 20 -16.15 -4.65 0.78
C VAL A 20 -15.74 -5.76 -0.17
N GLY A 21 -15.84 -6.99 0.31
CA GLY A 21 -15.79 -8.20 -0.50
C GLY A 21 -17.14 -8.88 -0.54
N ALA A 22 -17.19 -10.06 -1.13
CA ALA A 22 -18.31 -10.98 -1.03
C ALA A 22 -17.83 -12.31 -0.45
N VAL A 23 -18.74 -13.08 0.15
CA VAL A 23 -18.45 -14.45 0.62
C VAL A 23 -19.47 -15.38 0.03
N HIS A 24 -19.05 -16.47 -0.58
CA HIS A 24 -19.95 -17.50 -1.08
C HIS A 24 -19.38 -18.91 -0.84
N GLY A 25 -20.24 -19.90 -0.94
CA GLY A 25 -19.78 -21.26 -0.76
C GLY A 25 -20.87 -22.29 -0.99
N VAL A 26 -20.50 -23.55 -0.77
CA VAL A 26 -21.39 -24.71 -0.88
C VAL A 26 -21.32 -25.51 0.41
N VAL A 27 -22.48 -25.85 0.96
CA VAL A 27 -22.63 -26.73 2.10
C VAL A 27 -23.00 -28.13 1.61
N HIS A 28 -22.28 -29.15 2.05
CA HIS A 28 -22.51 -30.53 1.66
C HIS A 28 -22.24 -31.50 2.83
N ASN A 29 -22.75 -32.72 2.72
CA ASN A 29 -22.45 -33.80 3.66
C ASN A 29 -21.15 -34.55 3.29
N ALA A 30 -20.83 -35.60 4.02
CA ALA A 30 -19.62 -36.42 3.81
C ALA A 30 -19.59 -37.11 2.44
N GLU A 31 -20.73 -37.38 1.83
CA GLU A 31 -20.86 -37.96 0.49
C GLU A 31 -20.89 -36.90 -0.61
N HIS A 32 -20.49 -35.64 -0.30
CA HIS A 32 -20.53 -34.47 -1.21
C HIS A 32 -21.92 -34.16 -1.77
N ARG A 33 -22.99 -34.59 -1.08
CA ARG A 33 -24.34 -34.20 -1.47
C ARG A 33 -24.66 -32.82 -0.91
N PRO A 34 -25.16 -31.87 -1.73
CA PRO A 34 -25.52 -30.55 -1.26
C PRO A 34 -26.61 -30.61 -0.19
N LEU A 35 -26.48 -29.74 0.79
CA LEU A 35 -27.44 -29.59 1.89
C LEU A 35 -28.22 -28.30 1.69
N ALA A 36 -29.48 -28.41 1.32
CA ALA A 36 -30.38 -27.27 1.16
C ALA A 36 -30.97 -26.84 2.52
N GLY A 37 -31.18 -25.52 2.67
CA GLY A 37 -31.79 -24.91 3.85
C GLY A 37 -30.91 -24.89 5.10
N ALA A 38 -29.60 -25.15 4.96
CA ALA A 38 -28.64 -24.95 6.05
C ALA A 38 -28.59 -23.48 6.41
N TRP A 39 -28.72 -23.14 7.68
CA TRP A 39 -28.55 -21.76 8.16
C TRP A 39 -27.07 -21.43 8.21
N VAL A 40 -26.70 -20.32 7.55
CA VAL A 40 -25.33 -19.83 7.43
C VAL A 40 -25.28 -18.44 8.03
N GLU A 41 -24.42 -18.23 9.02
CA GLU A 41 -24.18 -16.94 9.65
C GLU A 41 -22.73 -16.52 9.45
N LEU A 42 -22.52 -15.30 8.98
CA LEU A 42 -21.23 -14.66 8.89
C LEU A 42 -21.16 -13.55 9.95
N LYS A 43 -20.27 -13.69 10.93
CA LYS A 43 -20.12 -12.76 12.04
C LYS A 43 -18.72 -12.17 12.08
N SER A 44 -18.60 -10.84 12.16
CA SER A 44 -17.33 -10.14 12.31
C SER A 44 -16.69 -10.48 13.68
N LYS A 45 -15.36 -10.63 13.70
CA LYS A 45 -14.57 -10.75 14.92
C LYS A 45 -14.27 -9.40 15.55
N SER A 46 -14.29 -8.32 14.76
CA SER A 46 -13.90 -6.97 15.16
C SER A 46 -15.07 -6.03 15.41
N SER A 47 -16.31 -6.44 15.13
CA SER A 47 -17.52 -5.61 15.28
C SER A 47 -18.77 -6.43 15.61
N ALA A 48 -19.89 -5.75 15.87
CA ALA A 48 -21.18 -6.41 16.05
C ALA A 48 -21.84 -6.80 14.70
N TRP A 49 -21.17 -6.55 13.57
CA TRP A 49 -21.72 -6.87 12.26
C TRP A 49 -21.92 -8.38 12.10
N SER A 50 -23.10 -8.78 11.71
CA SER A 50 -23.41 -10.16 11.32
C SER A 50 -24.49 -10.17 10.24
N GLN A 51 -24.39 -11.14 9.35
CA GLN A 51 -25.39 -11.39 8.31
C GLN A 51 -25.69 -12.88 8.25
N SER A 52 -26.93 -13.26 7.97
CA SER A 52 -27.31 -14.65 7.83
C SER A 52 -27.99 -14.92 6.49
N SER A 53 -27.83 -16.14 6.00
CA SER A 53 -28.40 -16.65 4.75
C SER A 53 -28.79 -18.11 4.93
N HIS A 54 -29.46 -18.69 3.93
CA HIS A 54 -29.71 -20.12 3.87
C HIS A 54 -29.14 -20.70 2.58
N SER A 55 -28.63 -21.91 2.64
CA SER A 55 -28.19 -22.60 1.43
C SER A 55 -29.39 -22.95 0.53
N ASP A 56 -29.22 -22.80 -0.77
CA ASP A 56 -30.21 -23.15 -1.79
C ASP A 56 -30.27 -24.68 -2.07
N ALA A 57 -31.03 -25.07 -3.10
CA ALA A 57 -31.17 -26.49 -3.48
C ALA A 57 -29.84 -27.13 -3.96
N ALA A 58 -28.87 -26.33 -4.40
CA ALA A 58 -27.52 -26.77 -4.75
C ALA A 58 -26.54 -26.71 -3.57
N GLY A 59 -27.04 -26.40 -2.36
CA GLY A 59 -26.23 -26.18 -1.17
C GLY A 59 -25.47 -24.85 -1.17
N ALA A 60 -25.71 -24.00 -2.17
CA ALA A 60 -24.98 -22.74 -2.33
C ALA A 60 -25.52 -21.63 -1.43
N PHE A 61 -24.63 -20.81 -0.89
CA PHE A 61 -24.94 -19.58 -0.16
C PHE A 61 -24.03 -18.43 -0.63
N ALA A 62 -24.51 -17.20 -0.43
CA ALA A 62 -23.74 -16.01 -0.77
C ALA A 62 -24.07 -14.84 0.17
N PHE A 63 -23.04 -14.01 0.43
CA PHE A 63 -23.12 -12.70 1.03
C PHE A 63 -22.44 -11.74 0.05
N ALA A 64 -23.19 -10.85 -0.60
CA ALA A 64 -22.72 -10.09 -1.75
C ALA A 64 -21.91 -8.84 -1.36
N ALA A 65 -22.10 -8.31 -0.15
CA ALA A 65 -21.41 -7.11 0.31
C ALA A 65 -21.02 -7.27 1.78
N VAL A 66 -19.81 -7.69 2.01
CA VAL A 66 -19.23 -7.95 3.32
C VAL A 66 -18.11 -6.96 3.57
N PRO A 67 -18.15 -6.17 4.65
CA PRO A 67 -17.05 -5.27 4.99
C PRO A 67 -15.73 -6.03 5.08
N VAL A 68 -14.63 -5.36 4.77
CA VAL A 68 -13.29 -5.92 4.93
C VAL A 68 -13.02 -6.24 6.39
N GLY A 69 -12.43 -7.38 6.69
CA GLY A 69 -12.13 -7.79 8.04
C GLY A 69 -12.14 -9.30 8.25
N ASP A 70 -11.92 -9.67 9.51
CA ASP A 70 -11.94 -11.05 9.97
C ASP A 70 -13.33 -11.49 10.43
N TYR A 71 -13.73 -12.69 10.00
CA TYR A 71 -15.06 -13.24 10.25
C TYR A 71 -15.01 -14.66 10.76
N VAL A 72 -16.12 -15.06 11.40
CA VAL A 72 -16.46 -16.46 11.66
C VAL A 72 -17.71 -16.79 10.87
N LEU A 73 -17.60 -17.74 9.96
CA LEU A 73 -18.69 -18.33 9.23
C LEU A 73 -19.18 -19.55 10.01
N SER A 74 -20.41 -19.49 10.52
CA SER A 74 -21.05 -20.57 11.27
C SER A 74 -22.16 -21.20 10.45
N ILE A 75 -22.17 -22.53 10.33
CA ILE A 75 -23.17 -23.27 9.56
C ILE A 75 -23.88 -24.27 10.46
N ARG A 76 -25.22 -24.26 10.42
CA ARG A 76 -26.08 -25.11 11.21
C ARG A 76 -27.11 -25.82 10.33
N GLN A 77 -27.26 -27.11 10.52
CA GLN A 77 -28.28 -27.94 9.88
C GLN A 77 -28.76 -29.02 10.83
N SER A 78 -30.05 -29.28 10.85
CA SER A 78 -30.59 -30.34 11.68
C SER A 78 -29.99 -31.71 11.35
N GLY A 79 -29.52 -32.44 12.35
CA GLY A 79 -28.84 -33.73 12.20
C GLY A 79 -27.33 -33.65 11.94
N PHE A 80 -26.76 -32.43 11.97
CA PHE A 80 -25.33 -32.20 11.78
C PHE A 80 -24.76 -31.37 12.93
N ALA A 81 -23.47 -31.56 13.21
CA ALA A 81 -22.72 -30.74 14.13
C ALA A 81 -22.55 -29.32 13.52
N THR A 82 -22.64 -28.30 14.37
CA THR A 82 -22.35 -26.91 13.94
C THR A 82 -20.92 -26.80 13.49
N THR A 83 -20.69 -26.27 12.30
CA THR A 83 -19.35 -26.05 11.76
C THR A 83 -19.04 -24.56 11.80
N ALA A 84 -17.89 -24.18 12.39
CA ALA A 84 -17.40 -22.81 12.43
C ALA A 84 -16.07 -22.70 11.67
N LEU A 85 -15.98 -21.72 10.76
CA LEU A 85 -14.85 -21.48 9.88
C LEU A 85 -14.40 -20.04 10.02
N ALA A 86 -13.14 -19.80 10.35
CA ALA A 86 -12.59 -18.46 10.31
C ALA A 86 -12.19 -18.11 8.86
N LEU A 87 -12.51 -16.90 8.42
CA LEU A 87 -12.12 -16.38 7.10
C LEU A 87 -11.83 -14.88 7.19
N THR A 88 -10.98 -14.40 6.29
CA THR A 88 -10.69 -12.98 6.10
C THR A 88 -11.30 -12.52 4.78
N VAL A 89 -11.98 -11.38 4.80
CA VAL A 89 -12.56 -10.73 3.62
C VAL A 89 -11.70 -9.54 3.28
N VAL A 90 -11.24 -9.46 2.04
CA VAL A 90 -10.45 -8.36 1.50
C VAL A 90 -11.24 -7.64 0.41
N SER A 91 -10.85 -6.39 0.09
CA SER A 91 -11.55 -5.54 -0.88
C SER A 91 -11.67 -6.21 -2.24
N GLY A 92 -12.83 -6.08 -2.87
CA GLY A 92 -13.07 -6.61 -4.22
C GLY A 92 -13.02 -8.12 -4.36
N THR A 93 -12.85 -8.90 -3.26
CA THR A 93 -12.73 -10.37 -3.31
C THR A 93 -14.05 -11.07 -2.98
N ALA A 94 -14.16 -12.31 -3.43
CA ALA A 94 -15.31 -13.15 -3.15
C ALA A 94 -14.86 -14.57 -2.76
N PRO A 95 -14.31 -14.78 -1.53
CA PRO A 95 -13.87 -16.08 -1.08
C PRO A 95 -14.97 -17.13 -1.21
N SER A 96 -14.60 -18.26 -1.83
CA SER A 96 -15.51 -19.39 -2.02
C SER A 96 -15.12 -20.51 -1.09
N THR A 97 -16.05 -20.94 -0.25
CA THR A 97 -15.83 -22.00 0.73
C THR A 97 -16.59 -23.27 0.37
N HIS A 98 -15.95 -24.43 0.55
CA HIS A 98 -16.62 -25.72 0.54
C HIS A 98 -16.69 -26.26 1.96
N VAL A 99 -17.88 -26.32 2.53
CA VAL A 99 -18.06 -26.69 3.92
C VAL A 99 -18.77 -28.04 4.03
N GLN A 100 -18.03 -29.03 4.51
CA GLN A 100 -18.56 -30.35 4.79
C GLN A 100 -19.09 -30.40 6.23
N LEU A 101 -20.38 -30.69 6.41
CA LEU A 101 -20.96 -30.92 7.71
C LEU A 101 -20.79 -32.39 8.11
N GLN A 102 -20.45 -32.62 9.39
CA GLN A 102 -20.39 -33.95 10.00
C GLN A 102 -21.71 -34.29 10.68
N PRO A 103 -22.21 -35.52 10.56
CA PRO A 103 -23.35 -35.97 11.35
C PRO A 103 -23.09 -35.77 12.85
N GLY A 104 -24.05 -35.21 13.56
CA GLY A 104 -23.91 -34.91 14.99
C GLY A 104 -25.09 -34.10 15.53
N THR A 105 -25.02 -33.67 16.78
CA THR A 105 -26.00 -32.78 17.37
C THR A 105 -25.61 -31.31 17.12
N SER A 106 -26.57 -30.41 17.05
CA SER A 106 -26.31 -28.98 16.85
C SER A 106 -25.58 -28.33 18.04
N GLU A 107 -25.42 -28.98 19.15
CA GLU A 107 -24.63 -28.53 20.32
C GLU A 107 -23.14 -28.84 20.17
N GLU A 108 -22.76 -29.76 19.30
CA GLU A 108 -21.36 -30.03 18.97
C GLU A 108 -20.89 -29.02 17.95
N THR A 109 -19.77 -28.34 18.24
CA THR A 109 -19.15 -27.37 17.31
C THR A 109 -17.80 -27.89 16.84
N VAL A 110 -17.65 -28.04 15.54
CA VAL A 110 -16.38 -28.37 14.88
C VAL A 110 -15.78 -27.08 14.35
N THR A 111 -14.65 -26.66 14.91
CA THR A 111 -13.92 -25.49 14.40
C THR A 111 -12.94 -25.93 13.31
N VAL A 112 -13.12 -25.42 12.12
CA VAL A 112 -12.21 -25.63 10.99
C VAL A 112 -11.38 -24.36 10.80
N SER A 113 -10.05 -24.46 10.88
CA SER A 113 -9.18 -23.33 10.51
C SER A 113 -9.15 -23.23 8.99
N ALA A 114 -9.73 -22.17 8.43
CA ALA A 114 -9.56 -21.87 7.02
C ALA A 114 -8.17 -21.25 6.81
N THR A 115 -7.46 -21.75 5.84
CA THR A 115 -6.39 -20.99 5.18
C THR A 115 -7.05 -19.81 4.48
N THR A 116 -6.43 -18.63 4.53
CA THR A 116 -6.89 -17.45 3.78
C THR A 116 -7.08 -17.85 2.32
N LEU A 117 -8.32 -17.97 1.90
CA LEU A 117 -8.64 -18.27 0.51
C LEU A 117 -8.62 -16.96 -0.23
N THR A 118 -7.55 -16.67 -0.97
CA THR A 118 -7.56 -15.64 -2.00
C THR A 118 -8.75 -15.94 -2.91
N ALA A 119 -9.61 -14.95 -3.15
CA ALA A 119 -10.83 -15.20 -3.90
C ALA A 119 -10.49 -15.53 -5.34
N PRO A 120 -10.84 -16.70 -5.83
CA PRO A 120 -10.53 -17.08 -7.20
C PRO A 120 -11.25 -16.25 -8.26
N ASP A 121 -12.21 -15.44 -7.89
CA ASP A 121 -13.04 -14.66 -8.82
C ASP A 121 -12.60 -13.19 -8.97
N ALA A 122 -11.59 -12.73 -8.22
CA ALA A 122 -11.07 -11.38 -8.33
C ALA A 122 -10.23 -11.22 -9.62
N PHE A 123 -10.45 -10.14 -10.34
CA PHE A 123 -9.64 -9.80 -11.51
C PHE A 123 -8.40 -8.96 -11.16
N THR A 124 -8.40 -8.28 -10.01
CA THR A 124 -7.25 -7.55 -9.47
C THR A 124 -6.35 -8.50 -8.68
N PRO A 125 -5.08 -8.67 -9.06
CA PRO A 125 -4.13 -9.42 -8.23
C PRO A 125 -3.86 -8.66 -6.93
N THR A 126 -4.25 -9.24 -5.82
CA THR A 126 -4.09 -8.65 -4.49
C THR A 126 -3.22 -9.54 -3.62
N THR A 127 -2.15 -8.98 -3.09
CA THR A 127 -1.30 -9.61 -2.07
C THR A 127 -1.78 -9.15 -0.71
N LEU A 128 -2.20 -10.10 0.13
CA LEU A 128 -2.54 -9.83 1.51
C LEU A 128 -1.33 -10.11 2.40
N VAL A 129 -0.89 -9.11 3.16
CA VAL A 129 0.17 -9.22 4.16
C VAL A 129 -0.49 -9.07 5.53
N ASP A 130 -0.59 -10.17 6.24
CA ASP A 130 -1.26 -10.20 7.53
C ASP A 130 -0.31 -9.76 8.66
N ARG A 131 -0.87 -9.53 9.84
CA ARG A 131 -0.11 -9.13 11.02
C ARG A 131 1.02 -10.10 11.40
N HIS A 132 0.82 -11.40 11.15
CA HIS A 132 1.86 -12.39 11.40
C HIS A 132 3.01 -12.22 10.41
N ASP A 133 2.69 -11.99 9.13
CA ASP A 133 3.69 -11.71 8.09
C ASP A 133 4.51 -10.48 8.47
N ILE A 134 3.85 -9.37 8.87
CA ILE A 134 4.53 -8.12 9.31
C ILE A 134 5.43 -8.38 10.53
N ALA A 135 4.91 -9.05 11.55
CA ALA A 135 5.63 -9.25 12.82
C ALA A 135 6.75 -10.29 12.73
N ARG A 136 6.74 -11.17 11.72
CA ARG A 136 7.73 -12.26 11.57
C ARG A 136 8.79 -11.98 10.51
N THR A 137 8.46 -11.23 9.47
CA THR A 137 9.45 -10.86 8.44
C THR A 137 10.53 -9.95 9.03
N PRO A 138 11.81 -10.30 8.88
CA PRO A 138 12.89 -9.50 9.44
C PRO A 138 12.82 -8.03 9.03
N GLY A 139 12.72 -7.13 9.99
CA GLY A 139 12.67 -5.68 9.74
C GLY A 139 11.34 -5.10 9.29
N ALA A 140 10.33 -5.92 8.95
CA ALA A 140 9.08 -5.41 8.36
C ALA A 140 8.20 -4.63 9.34
N ASP A 141 8.33 -4.83 10.63
CA ASP A 141 7.56 -4.14 11.66
C ASP A 141 8.25 -2.89 12.23
N ARG A 142 9.41 -2.51 11.68
CA ARG A 142 10.09 -1.29 12.09
C ARG A 142 9.40 -0.06 11.49
N THR A 143 9.41 1.01 12.23
CA THR A 143 8.95 2.31 11.74
C THR A 143 9.72 2.70 10.47
N ASN A 144 9.04 3.27 9.51
CA ASN A 144 9.56 3.63 8.18
C ASN A 144 10.05 2.42 7.32
N SER A 145 9.76 1.19 7.72
CA SER A 145 10.06 0.02 6.90
C SER A 145 9.00 -0.21 5.82
N LEU A 146 9.45 -0.51 4.62
CA LEU A 146 8.62 -0.93 3.49
C LEU A 146 8.74 -2.43 3.19
N ALA A 147 9.44 -3.20 4.02
CA ALA A 147 9.62 -4.63 3.82
C ALA A 147 8.29 -5.40 3.77
N MET A 148 7.25 -4.91 4.46
CA MET A 148 5.88 -5.45 4.33
C MET A 148 5.31 -5.35 2.90
N ILE A 149 5.86 -4.50 2.05
CA ILE A 149 5.49 -4.35 0.65
C ILE A 149 6.53 -5.03 -0.24
N THR A 150 7.78 -4.62 -0.14
CA THR A 150 8.84 -5.06 -1.05
C THR A 150 9.10 -6.56 -0.98
N ASP A 151 8.93 -7.19 0.19
CA ASP A 151 9.16 -8.61 0.36
C ASP A 151 8.02 -9.49 -0.15
N PHE A 152 6.81 -8.95 -0.26
CA PHE A 152 5.61 -9.71 -0.59
C PHE A 152 5.01 -9.41 -1.95
N MET A 153 5.24 -8.21 -2.50
CA MET A 153 4.66 -7.78 -3.77
C MET A 153 5.66 -7.91 -4.91
N PRO A 154 5.36 -8.68 -5.97
CA PRO A 154 6.20 -8.72 -7.16
C PRO A 154 6.34 -7.33 -7.80
N GLY A 155 7.55 -6.99 -8.25
CA GLY A 155 7.82 -5.71 -8.90
C GLY A 155 7.90 -4.51 -7.96
N ALA A 156 7.85 -4.72 -6.64
CA ALA A 156 8.11 -3.71 -5.64
C ALA A 156 9.58 -3.76 -5.18
N TYR A 157 10.22 -2.62 -5.11
CA TYR A 157 11.61 -2.48 -4.64
C TYR A 157 11.86 -1.07 -4.13
N PHE A 158 12.95 -0.93 -3.38
CA PHE A 158 13.35 0.33 -2.76
C PHE A 158 14.67 0.80 -3.38
N VAL A 159 14.70 2.03 -3.85
CA VAL A 159 15.88 2.70 -4.40
C VAL A 159 15.71 4.21 -4.31
N HIS A 160 16.77 4.98 -4.13
CA HIS A 160 16.77 6.43 -3.87
C HIS A 160 15.86 6.83 -2.69
N ASP A 161 15.84 6.03 -1.63
CA ASP A 161 14.95 6.23 -0.50
C ASP A 161 13.45 6.29 -0.86
N GLN A 162 13.06 5.68 -1.98
CA GLN A 162 11.70 5.69 -2.51
C GLN A 162 11.20 4.30 -2.88
N LEU A 163 9.89 4.09 -2.66
CA LEU A 163 9.19 2.88 -3.11
C LEU A 163 8.89 2.97 -4.61
N HIS A 164 9.35 1.98 -5.34
CA HIS A 164 9.00 1.76 -6.73
C HIS A 164 8.12 0.51 -6.86
N VAL A 165 7.11 0.61 -7.66
CA VAL A 165 6.23 -0.52 -7.98
C VAL A 165 6.04 -0.55 -9.48
N ARG A 166 6.35 -1.70 -10.10
CA ARG A 166 6.18 -1.88 -11.55
C ARG A 166 6.84 -0.78 -12.38
N GLY A 167 8.00 -0.27 -11.93
CA GLY A 167 8.76 0.75 -12.61
C GLY A 167 8.22 2.18 -12.51
N GLY A 168 7.23 2.43 -11.66
CA GLY A 168 6.71 3.77 -11.37
C GLY A 168 6.87 4.13 -9.89
N HIS A 169 6.92 5.44 -9.61
CA HIS A 169 7.02 5.98 -8.25
C HIS A 169 5.66 6.26 -7.63
N GLN A 170 4.61 6.36 -8.46
CA GLN A 170 3.34 6.90 -8.03
C GLN A 170 2.41 5.80 -7.56
N THR A 171 2.24 5.69 -6.27
CA THR A 171 1.37 4.70 -5.61
C THR A 171 0.25 5.38 -4.85
N SER A 172 -0.92 4.75 -4.82
CA SER A 172 -2.05 5.18 -4.00
C SER A 172 -2.00 4.51 -2.64
N TRP A 173 -2.29 5.30 -1.62
CA TRP A 173 -2.45 4.82 -0.26
C TRP A 173 -3.87 5.01 0.20
N GLU A 174 -4.39 3.98 0.84
CA GLU A 174 -5.69 3.99 1.48
C GLU A 174 -5.57 3.55 2.92
N ILE A 175 -6.43 4.07 3.76
CA ILE A 175 -6.60 3.61 5.13
C ILE A 175 -8.04 3.19 5.31
N ASP A 176 -8.21 1.88 5.47
CA ASP A 176 -9.53 1.27 5.60
C ASP A 176 -10.46 1.60 4.40
N GLY A 177 -9.88 1.60 3.20
CA GLY A 177 -10.55 1.90 1.93
C GLY A 177 -10.81 3.38 1.68
N VAL A 178 -10.22 4.28 2.46
CA VAL A 178 -10.29 5.74 2.24
C VAL A 178 -8.99 6.22 1.64
N GLU A 179 -9.05 6.79 0.45
CA GLU A 179 -7.86 7.34 -0.22
C GLU A 179 -7.25 8.47 0.59
N ILE A 180 -5.94 8.41 0.77
CA ILE A 180 -5.14 9.43 1.45
C ILE A 180 -4.23 10.08 0.41
N PRO A 181 -4.61 11.22 -0.15
CA PRO A 181 -3.76 11.96 -1.07
C PRO A 181 -2.44 12.32 -0.40
N ASN A 182 -1.33 12.10 -1.10
CA ASN A 182 -0.01 12.37 -0.58
C ASN A 182 0.91 12.88 -1.69
N THR A 183 1.71 13.93 -1.43
CA THR A 183 2.58 14.51 -2.45
C THR A 183 4.00 14.85 -1.98
N ASN A 184 4.33 14.78 -0.68
CA ASN A 184 5.48 15.56 -0.25
C ASN A 184 6.29 14.93 0.86
N ILE A 185 6.64 13.68 0.75
CA ILE A 185 7.48 13.02 1.75
C ILE A 185 8.75 12.54 1.07
N ALA A 186 9.92 12.91 1.58
CA ALA A 186 11.20 12.48 1.02
C ALA A 186 11.38 10.97 1.16
N SER A 187 10.96 10.40 2.28
CA SER A 187 11.01 8.94 2.47
C SER A 187 9.92 8.18 1.72
N ASN A 188 8.98 8.84 1.07
CA ASN A 188 7.89 8.29 0.26
C ASN A 188 7.15 7.08 0.86
N LEU A 189 7.05 7.04 2.17
CA LEU A 189 6.37 5.97 2.90
C LEU A 189 4.84 6.12 2.90
N GLY A 190 4.32 6.99 2.08
CA GLY A 190 2.90 7.33 2.09
C GLY A 190 2.48 7.99 3.40
N PRO A 191 1.27 7.74 3.89
CA PRO A 191 0.80 8.25 5.18
C PRO A 191 1.51 7.53 6.32
N GLN A 192 2.66 7.87 6.68
CA GLN A 192 3.61 7.39 7.70
C GLN A 192 2.98 6.64 8.89
N ILE A 193 2.32 5.52 8.61
CA ILE A 193 1.75 4.63 9.62
C ILE A 193 2.82 3.65 10.09
N ASP A 194 3.06 3.59 11.38
CA ASP A 194 3.93 2.56 11.95
C ASP A 194 3.36 1.16 11.63
N PRO A 195 4.15 0.24 11.02
CA PRO A 195 3.70 -1.11 10.70
C PRO A 195 3.14 -1.89 11.89
N LYS A 196 3.53 -1.56 13.14
CA LYS A 196 2.96 -2.16 14.35
C LYS A 196 1.48 -1.84 14.55
N ASN A 197 0.98 -0.77 13.93
CA ASN A 197 -0.43 -0.36 13.96
C ASN A 197 -1.28 -0.99 12.87
N ILE A 198 -0.69 -1.80 11.99
CA ILE A 198 -1.37 -2.44 10.87
C ILE A 198 -1.83 -3.84 11.28
N ASP A 199 -3.09 -4.16 11.03
CA ASP A 199 -3.63 -5.51 11.19
C ASP A 199 -3.31 -6.34 9.93
N TYR A 200 -3.59 -5.77 8.75
CA TYR A 200 -3.11 -6.28 7.48
C TYR A 200 -3.02 -5.17 6.43
N LEU A 201 -2.21 -5.46 5.41
CA LEU A 201 -2.03 -4.63 4.24
C LEU A 201 -2.54 -5.39 3.01
N GLU A 202 -3.38 -4.73 2.22
CA GLU A 202 -3.75 -5.18 0.88
C GLU A 202 -2.89 -4.43 -0.14
N ALA A 203 -2.01 -5.14 -0.83
CA ALA A 203 -1.19 -4.60 -1.90
C ALA A 203 -1.73 -5.07 -3.25
N GLN A 204 -2.20 -4.14 -4.07
CA GLN A 204 -2.73 -4.41 -5.39
C GLN A 204 -1.77 -3.96 -6.47
N GLY A 205 -1.52 -4.83 -7.46
CA GLY A 205 -0.67 -4.55 -8.60
C GLY A 205 -1.44 -4.61 -9.91
N GLY A 206 -1.89 -3.45 -10.42
CA GLY A 206 -2.62 -3.32 -11.69
C GLY A 206 -4.02 -3.92 -11.70
N SER A 207 -4.67 -3.87 -12.85
CA SER A 207 -6.05 -4.35 -13.04
C SER A 207 -7.04 -3.78 -12.03
N TYR A 208 -6.90 -2.50 -11.68
CA TYR A 208 -7.68 -1.87 -10.64
C TYR A 208 -9.15 -1.71 -10.99
N SER A 209 -10.02 -1.76 -9.98
CA SER A 209 -11.45 -1.44 -10.13
C SER A 209 -11.68 0.02 -10.55
N ALA A 210 -12.89 0.38 -10.95
CA ALA A 210 -13.20 1.77 -11.31
C ALA A 210 -13.16 2.74 -10.11
N GLU A 211 -13.17 2.23 -8.90
CA GLU A 211 -12.98 3.00 -7.68
C GLU A 211 -11.59 3.62 -7.61
N GLU A 212 -10.56 2.87 -7.99
CA GLU A 212 -9.19 3.30 -7.90
C GLU A 212 -8.85 4.37 -8.95
N GLY A 213 -8.06 5.35 -8.55
CA GLY A 213 -7.65 6.43 -9.45
C GLY A 213 -6.48 7.21 -8.90
N ASP A 214 -6.13 8.32 -9.55
CA ASP A 214 -5.10 9.28 -9.23
C ASP A 214 -3.65 8.75 -9.26
N ARG A 215 -3.36 7.52 -8.83
CA ARG A 215 -2.02 6.91 -8.90
C ARG A 215 -2.14 5.45 -9.28
N THR A 216 -1.26 4.93 -10.12
CA THR A 216 -1.60 3.77 -10.95
C THR A 216 -0.60 2.62 -10.92
N TYR A 217 0.52 2.77 -10.20
CA TYR A 217 1.55 1.73 -10.17
C TYR A 217 1.39 0.73 -9.04
N GLY A 218 0.76 1.14 -7.95
CA GLY A 218 0.40 0.29 -6.82
C GLY A 218 -0.70 0.93 -5.97
N VAL A 219 -1.62 0.14 -5.45
CA VAL A 219 -2.62 0.57 -4.47
C VAL A 219 -2.40 -0.21 -3.18
N PHE A 220 -2.22 0.51 -2.08
CA PHE A 220 -1.95 -0.04 -0.76
C PHE A 220 -3.05 0.35 0.21
N ASN A 221 -3.95 -0.58 0.50
CA ASN A 221 -4.97 -0.36 1.53
C ASN A 221 -4.47 -0.90 2.88
N VAL A 222 -4.22 0.01 3.78
CA VAL A 222 -3.84 -0.28 5.16
C VAL A 222 -5.09 -0.48 5.99
N VAL A 223 -5.28 -1.66 6.54
CA VAL A 223 -6.32 -1.94 7.53
C VAL A 223 -5.70 -1.90 8.92
N PRO A 224 -6.05 -0.90 9.72
CA PRO A 224 -5.41 -0.67 11.01
C PRO A 224 -5.93 -1.60 12.09
N ARG A 225 -5.14 -1.75 13.15
CA ARG A 225 -5.54 -2.44 14.38
C ARG A 225 -6.71 -1.76 15.05
N THR A 226 -7.52 -2.58 15.70
CA THR A 226 -8.69 -2.13 16.45
C THR A 226 -8.70 -2.65 17.88
N GLY A 227 -9.50 -2.05 18.74
CA GLY A 227 -9.67 -2.52 20.12
C GLY A 227 -10.45 -3.83 20.23
N PHE A 228 -11.14 -4.28 19.17
CA PHE A 228 -11.90 -5.53 19.21
C PHE A 228 -11.01 -6.78 19.32
N GLU A 229 -9.76 -6.69 18.98
CA GLU A 229 -8.76 -7.76 19.16
C GLU A 229 -8.18 -7.80 20.59
N ARG A 230 -8.49 -6.82 21.44
CA ARG A 230 -7.92 -6.63 22.78
C ARG A 230 -9.01 -6.57 23.86
N ASN A 231 -8.72 -7.13 25.00
CA ASN A 231 -9.59 -7.09 26.17
C ASN A 231 -8.89 -6.34 27.31
N SER A 232 -8.92 -4.99 27.28
CA SER A 232 -8.16 -4.13 28.21
C SER A 232 -6.70 -4.56 28.30
N GLU A 233 -6.08 -4.69 27.14
CA GLU A 233 -4.70 -5.18 26.98
C GLU A 233 -3.80 -4.07 26.44
N GLY A 234 -2.63 -3.91 27.07
CA GLY A 234 -1.54 -3.10 26.57
C GLY A 234 -0.37 -3.93 26.09
N GLU A 235 0.46 -3.38 25.22
CA GLU A 235 1.70 -3.97 24.74
C GLU A 235 2.79 -2.91 24.74
N LEU A 236 3.92 -3.24 25.37
CA LEU A 236 5.14 -2.45 25.35
C LEU A 236 6.15 -3.18 24.47
N VAL A 237 6.68 -2.50 23.47
CA VAL A 237 7.78 -2.93 22.62
C VAL A 237 8.97 -2.04 22.90
N VAL A 238 10.12 -2.62 23.20
CA VAL A 238 11.38 -1.91 23.34
C VAL A 238 12.47 -2.62 22.57
N SER A 239 13.31 -1.86 21.89
CA SER A 239 14.38 -2.42 21.07
C SER A 239 15.67 -1.63 21.17
N GLY A 240 16.78 -2.27 20.80
CA GLY A 240 18.07 -1.61 20.73
C GLY A 240 19.05 -2.40 19.89
N GLY A 241 19.94 -1.69 19.16
CA GLY A 241 20.87 -2.33 18.25
C GLY A 241 22.12 -1.50 17.96
N ASN A 242 22.90 -1.95 16.98
CA ASN A 242 24.02 -1.17 16.47
C ASN A 242 23.51 0.11 15.78
N PHE A 243 24.38 1.06 15.48
CA PHE A 243 24.03 2.39 14.96
C PHE A 243 23.09 3.17 15.88
N GLY A 244 23.15 2.96 17.20
CA GLY A 244 22.32 3.65 18.17
C GLY A 244 20.81 3.43 17.98
N GLN A 245 20.40 2.42 17.19
CA GLN A 245 19.02 2.25 16.78
C GLN A 245 18.11 1.80 17.94
N THR A 246 16.94 2.41 18.00
CA THR A 246 15.79 2.00 18.81
C THR A 246 14.50 2.09 17.97
N ASN A 247 13.50 1.32 18.35
CA ASN A 247 12.17 1.38 17.74
C ASN A 247 11.15 0.91 18.78
N ASP A 248 10.64 1.84 19.57
CA ASP A 248 9.88 1.55 20.77
C ASP A 248 8.41 1.94 20.58
N GLU A 249 7.49 1.17 21.14
CA GLU A 249 6.05 1.45 21.09
C GLU A 249 5.37 1.07 22.40
N LEU A 250 4.44 1.92 22.83
CA LEU A 250 3.43 1.56 23.81
C LEU A 250 2.05 1.63 23.14
N SER A 251 1.30 0.53 23.20
CA SER A 251 -0.06 0.48 22.68
C SER A 251 -1.03 -0.08 23.72
N ILE A 252 -2.26 0.43 23.68
CA ILE A 252 -3.37 -0.01 24.54
C ILE A 252 -4.61 -0.25 23.71
N GLY A 253 -5.51 -1.10 24.17
CA GLY A 253 -6.79 -1.32 23.50
C GLY A 253 -7.76 -2.13 24.35
N GLY A 254 -9.02 -1.95 24.05
CA GLY A 254 -10.10 -2.68 24.72
C GLY A 254 -11.43 -2.46 24.02
N HIS A 255 -12.41 -3.25 24.41
CA HIS A 255 -13.73 -3.17 23.80
C HIS A 255 -14.85 -3.57 24.75
N THR A 256 -16.05 -3.19 24.35
CA THR A 256 -17.35 -3.73 24.77
C THR A 256 -18.05 -4.27 23.50
N ASP A 257 -19.26 -4.79 23.63
CA ASP A 257 -20.04 -5.25 22.47
C ASP A 257 -20.27 -4.15 21.41
N LYS A 258 -20.30 -2.89 21.81
CA LYS A 258 -20.60 -1.76 20.92
C LYS A 258 -19.47 -0.79 20.70
N PHE A 259 -18.46 -0.80 21.52
CA PHE A 259 -17.40 0.20 21.49
C PHE A 259 -16.04 -0.46 21.56
N ALA A 260 -15.12 -0.01 20.71
CA ALA A 260 -13.74 -0.44 20.75
C ALA A 260 -12.81 0.76 20.58
N TYR A 261 -11.68 0.70 21.24
CA TYR A 261 -10.63 1.70 21.12
C TYR A 261 -9.26 1.02 21.04
N TYR A 262 -8.41 1.57 20.23
CA TYR A 262 -7.00 1.24 20.15
C TYR A 262 -6.21 2.55 20.09
N GLY A 263 -5.07 2.61 20.74
CA GLY A 263 -4.16 3.75 20.66
C GLY A 263 -2.73 3.31 20.88
N SER A 264 -1.80 3.96 20.18
CA SER A 264 -0.37 3.74 20.33
C SER A 264 0.41 5.05 20.32
N ALA A 265 1.60 5.01 20.94
CA ALA A 265 2.62 6.03 20.83
C ALA A 265 3.96 5.34 20.59
N ASN A 266 4.72 5.81 19.63
CA ASN A 266 6.01 5.23 19.24
C ASN A 266 7.11 6.27 19.15
N GLY A 267 8.35 5.79 19.19
CA GLY A 267 9.54 6.57 18.93
C GLY A 267 10.61 5.68 18.34
N ASN A 268 11.39 6.23 17.42
CA ASN A 268 12.50 5.56 16.78
C ASN A 268 13.72 6.49 16.69
N ARG A 269 14.87 5.90 16.63
CA ARG A 269 16.14 6.57 16.39
C ARG A 269 17.11 5.62 15.69
N SER A 270 17.99 6.15 14.83
CA SER A 270 19.12 5.42 14.24
C SER A 270 20.17 6.43 13.81
N ASP A 271 21.46 6.04 13.84
CA ASP A 271 22.55 6.75 13.18
C ASP A 271 22.68 6.33 11.69
N LEU A 272 21.71 5.54 11.18
CA LEU A 272 21.57 5.11 9.79
C LEU A 272 20.13 5.38 9.38
N GLY A 273 19.91 6.45 8.65
CA GLY A 273 18.60 6.96 8.25
C GLY A 273 18.28 6.69 6.79
N LEU A 274 19.00 7.31 5.89
CA LEU A 274 18.80 7.24 4.44
C LEU A 274 19.88 6.39 3.77
N MET A 275 19.72 6.11 2.48
CA MET A 275 20.74 5.40 1.69
C MET A 275 21.99 6.26 1.55
N THR A 276 23.15 5.73 1.94
CA THR A 276 24.39 6.48 1.95
C THR A 276 25.01 6.61 0.55
N PRO A 277 25.62 7.79 0.19
CA PRO A 277 26.29 7.97 -1.08
C PRO A 277 27.65 7.25 -1.18
N VAL A 278 28.13 6.72 -0.07
CA VAL A 278 29.42 6.01 0.07
C VAL A 278 29.29 4.86 1.05
N GLU A 279 30.28 3.97 1.11
CA GLU A 279 30.29 2.86 2.08
C GLU A 279 30.37 3.29 3.55
N SER A 280 30.73 4.53 3.83
CA SER A 280 30.82 5.09 5.19
C SER A 280 29.54 5.80 5.56
N ILE A 281 29.07 5.62 6.78
CA ILE A 281 27.92 6.35 7.32
C ILE A 281 28.45 7.69 7.85
N ILE A 282 28.07 8.79 7.20
CA ILE A 282 28.47 10.15 7.56
C ILE A 282 27.23 11.02 7.51
N HIS A 283 26.93 11.75 8.60
CA HIS A 283 25.77 12.64 8.69
C HIS A 283 24.46 11.99 8.22
N ASP A 284 24.08 10.88 8.90
CA ASP A 284 22.96 10.04 8.48
C ASP A 284 22.05 9.64 9.66
N ALA A 285 22.01 10.46 10.71
CA ALA A 285 21.15 10.17 11.84
C ALA A 285 19.68 10.52 11.52
N GLN A 286 18.79 9.68 12.04
CA GLN A 286 17.37 9.96 12.05
C GLN A 286 16.77 9.77 13.42
N ASP A 287 15.73 10.52 13.74
CA ASP A 287 14.84 10.27 14.87
C ASP A 287 13.40 10.65 14.52
N GLY A 288 12.46 9.99 15.18
CA GLY A 288 11.05 10.24 14.93
C GLY A 288 10.16 9.79 16.09
N TYR A 289 8.96 10.32 16.12
CA TYR A 289 7.92 9.91 17.06
C TYR A 289 6.54 10.08 16.45
N GLY A 290 5.60 9.26 16.91
CA GLY A 290 4.25 9.29 16.40
C GLY A 290 3.23 8.77 17.40
N ALA A 291 1.97 9.01 17.07
CA ALA A 291 0.82 8.47 17.78
C ALA A 291 -0.27 8.08 16.78
N PHE A 292 -0.99 7.01 17.10
CA PHE A 292 -2.06 6.49 16.27
C PHE A 292 -3.26 6.10 17.14
N THR A 293 -4.48 6.23 16.62
CA THR A 293 -5.69 5.78 17.32
C THR A 293 -6.78 5.33 16.37
N THR A 294 -7.51 4.30 16.77
CA THR A 294 -8.75 3.86 16.15
C THR A 294 -9.84 3.77 17.19
N VAL A 295 -11.00 4.37 16.91
CA VAL A 295 -12.20 4.29 17.75
C VAL A 295 -13.35 3.81 16.88
N ILE A 296 -14.04 2.76 17.33
CA ILE A 296 -15.17 2.17 16.61
C ILE A 296 -16.40 2.15 17.55
N TYR A 297 -17.53 2.58 17.02
CA TYR A 297 -18.81 2.53 17.71
C TYR A 297 -19.88 1.88 16.82
N ASN A 298 -20.38 0.73 17.25
CA ASN A 298 -21.50 0.03 16.63
C ASN A 298 -22.81 0.60 17.18
N ALA A 299 -23.30 1.66 16.54
CA ALA A 299 -24.49 2.39 16.97
C ALA A 299 -25.75 1.52 16.91
N ALA A 300 -25.85 0.68 15.87
CA ALA A 300 -26.87 -0.33 15.66
C ALA A 300 -26.22 -1.58 15.00
N PRO A 301 -26.92 -2.70 14.88
CA PRO A 301 -26.38 -3.88 14.15
C PRO A 301 -25.98 -3.56 12.72
N ASP A 302 -26.65 -2.60 12.08
CA ASP A 302 -26.44 -2.21 10.70
C ASP A 302 -25.61 -0.92 10.57
N ASP A 303 -25.21 -0.29 11.69
CA ASP A 303 -24.51 1.00 11.72
C ASP A 303 -23.22 0.94 12.52
N GLN A 304 -22.12 1.24 11.88
CA GLN A 304 -20.82 1.41 12.52
C GLN A 304 -20.25 2.80 12.21
N LEU A 305 -19.80 3.49 13.25
CA LEU A 305 -19.00 4.71 13.15
C LEU A 305 -17.56 4.38 13.48
N ARG A 306 -16.63 4.94 12.72
CA ARG A 306 -15.20 4.73 12.87
C ARG A 306 -14.46 6.05 12.81
N LEU A 307 -13.54 6.25 13.74
CA LEU A 307 -12.58 7.34 13.74
C LEU A 307 -11.17 6.75 13.71
N ILE A 308 -10.35 7.19 12.78
CA ILE A 308 -8.94 6.85 12.68
C ILE A 308 -8.17 8.16 12.65
N ALA A 309 -7.10 8.26 13.45
CA ALA A 309 -6.24 9.42 13.43
C ALA A 309 -4.78 9.01 13.68
N SER A 310 -3.87 9.72 13.03
CA SER A 310 -2.42 9.58 13.19
C SER A 310 -1.77 10.93 13.16
N ALA A 311 -0.66 11.05 13.89
CA ALA A 311 0.27 12.16 13.77
C ALA A 311 1.70 11.64 13.97
N ARG A 312 2.62 12.08 13.12
CA ARG A 312 4.00 11.66 13.15
C ARG A 312 4.92 12.82 12.77
N ARG A 313 6.14 12.81 13.31
CA ARG A 313 7.25 13.65 12.90
C ARG A 313 8.51 12.81 12.80
N ASP A 314 9.31 13.07 11.77
CA ASP A 314 10.63 12.51 11.55
C ASP A 314 11.62 13.62 11.19
N ASP A 315 12.83 13.53 11.75
CA ASP A 315 13.94 14.43 11.48
C ASP A 315 15.08 13.57 10.90
N TYR A 316 15.64 13.98 9.76
CA TYR A 316 16.71 13.29 9.04
C TYR A 316 17.91 14.21 8.87
N GLN A 317 19.11 13.69 9.07
CA GLN A 317 20.32 14.21 8.48
C GLN A 317 20.42 13.65 7.05
N ILE A 318 20.90 14.48 6.11
CA ILE A 318 21.13 14.04 4.74
C ILE A 318 22.55 13.46 4.68
N PRO A 319 22.71 12.23 4.16
CA PRO A 319 24.02 11.58 4.14
C PRO A 319 25.06 12.30 3.30
N ASP A 320 26.29 12.38 3.81
CA ASP A 320 27.40 13.06 3.18
C ASP A 320 28.44 12.11 2.56
N ALA A 321 29.16 12.59 1.54
CA ALA A 321 30.37 11.97 1.05
C ALA A 321 31.60 12.41 1.88
N PRO A 322 32.70 11.62 1.96
CA PRO A 322 33.91 12.01 2.68
C PRO A 322 34.52 13.30 2.17
N GLY A 323 34.68 14.27 3.06
CA GLY A 323 35.25 15.58 2.75
C GLY A 323 34.23 16.65 2.41
N GLN A 324 32.95 16.30 2.32
CA GLN A 324 31.84 17.22 2.33
C GLN A 324 31.70 17.81 3.74
N LEU A 325 31.34 19.07 3.85
CA LEU A 325 31.13 19.77 5.11
C LEU A 325 29.69 20.25 5.27
N ALA A 326 28.79 19.68 4.50
CA ALA A 326 27.39 20.01 4.53
C ALA A 326 26.73 19.45 5.82
N GLU A 327 25.81 20.22 6.41
CA GLU A 327 24.98 19.78 7.53
C GLU A 327 23.50 19.88 7.13
N ASP A 328 23.18 19.30 5.97
CA ASP A 328 21.82 19.31 5.43
C ASP A 328 20.88 18.49 6.28
N VAL A 329 19.68 19.01 6.50
CA VAL A 329 18.67 18.32 7.28
C VAL A 329 17.31 18.39 6.61
N GLN A 330 16.51 17.33 6.80
CA GLN A 330 15.12 17.30 6.42
C GLN A 330 14.22 16.99 7.61
N ARG A 331 13.13 17.72 7.74
CA ARG A 331 12.12 17.51 8.77
C ARG A 331 10.79 17.23 8.12
N GLU A 332 10.20 16.12 8.49
CA GLU A 332 8.90 15.68 7.98
C GLU A 332 7.85 15.69 9.08
N ALA A 333 6.62 15.99 8.69
CA ALA A 333 5.45 15.84 9.55
C ALA A 333 4.28 15.32 8.74
N ASP A 334 3.55 14.37 9.31
CA ASP A 334 2.36 13.80 8.72
C ASP A 334 1.26 13.72 9.78
N ALA A 335 0.03 14.05 9.40
CA ALA A 335 -1.13 13.89 10.28
C ALA A 335 -2.38 13.68 9.45
N PHE A 336 -3.16 12.66 9.77
CA PHE A 336 -4.46 12.46 9.14
C PHE A 336 -5.55 12.14 10.16
N THR A 337 -6.77 12.41 9.75
CA THR A 337 -7.98 12.04 10.49
C THR A 337 -9.03 11.60 9.48
N ILE A 338 -9.61 10.43 9.73
CA ILE A 338 -10.68 9.85 8.92
C ILE A 338 -11.86 9.58 9.85
N PHE A 339 -13.03 10.06 9.47
CA PHE A 339 -14.29 9.70 10.10
C PHE A 339 -15.16 8.99 9.09
N SER A 340 -15.48 7.72 9.36
CA SER A 340 -16.31 6.88 8.50
C SER A 340 -17.57 6.42 9.20
N TRP A 341 -18.65 6.34 8.45
CA TRP A 341 -19.87 5.69 8.85
C TRP A 341 -20.19 4.58 7.86
N LEU A 342 -20.31 3.36 8.31
CA LEU A 342 -20.68 2.17 7.55
C LEU A 342 -22.12 1.81 7.88
N HIS A 343 -22.98 1.60 6.87
CA HIS A 343 -24.34 1.14 7.05
C HIS A 343 -24.64 -0.04 6.12
N THR A 344 -25.25 -1.08 6.64
CA THR A 344 -25.68 -2.24 5.89
C THR A 344 -27.19 -2.22 5.77
N PHE A 345 -27.72 -2.05 4.56
CA PHE A 345 -29.16 -2.12 4.31
C PHE A 345 -29.66 -3.57 4.41
N SER A 346 -30.96 -3.72 4.54
CA SER A 346 -31.60 -5.04 4.40
C SER A 346 -31.35 -5.60 2.98
N GLY A 347 -30.77 -6.78 2.88
CA GLY A 347 -30.25 -7.34 1.63
C GLY A 347 -28.72 -7.17 1.56
N ASP A 348 -28.14 -7.28 0.41
CA ASP A 348 -26.71 -7.33 0.22
C ASP A 348 -26.12 -5.98 -0.19
N VAL A 349 -26.64 -4.86 0.35
CA VAL A 349 -26.18 -3.51 0.02
C VAL A 349 -25.45 -2.88 1.19
N VAL A 350 -24.21 -2.54 0.99
CA VAL A 350 -23.39 -1.79 1.94
C VAL A 350 -23.11 -0.40 1.42
N LEU A 351 -23.15 0.49 2.32
CA LEU A 351 -23.05 1.92 2.17
C LEU A 351 -21.96 2.43 3.15
N SER A 352 -20.97 3.18 2.66
CA SER A 352 -19.93 3.79 3.48
C SER A 352 -19.72 5.25 3.13
N SER A 353 -19.60 6.13 4.10
CA SER A 353 -19.33 7.55 3.95
C SER A 353 -18.13 7.93 4.78
N SER A 354 -17.17 8.61 4.20
CA SER A 354 -15.96 9.01 4.88
C SER A 354 -15.67 10.48 4.63
N LEU A 355 -15.30 11.16 5.71
CA LEU A 355 -14.71 12.49 5.69
C LEU A 355 -13.25 12.33 6.09
N PHE A 356 -12.36 13.02 5.41
CA PHE A 356 -10.96 12.97 5.77
C PHE A 356 -10.28 14.33 5.73
N TYR A 357 -9.26 14.44 6.54
CA TYR A 357 -8.28 15.50 6.52
C TYR A 357 -6.89 14.87 6.57
N HIS A 358 -6.00 15.33 5.70
CA HIS A 358 -4.61 14.92 5.67
C HIS A 358 -3.73 16.16 5.58
N TYR A 359 -2.69 16.20 6.39
CA TYR A 359 -1.64 17.20 6.36
C TYR A 359 -0.29 16.51 6.25
N ASN A 360 0.53 16.93 5.30
CA ASN A 360 1.93 16.53 5.27
C ASN A 360 2.84 17.74 5.04
N ARG A 361 4.08 17.62 5.48
CA ARG A 361 5.10 18.64 5.37
C ARG A 361 6.46 17.99 5.24
N ALA A 362 7.30 18.53 4.36
CA ALA A 362 8.72 18.26 4.25
C ALA A 362 9.47 19.58 4.17
N ASP A 363 10.40 19.80 5.08
CA ASP A 363 11.29 20.97 5.12
C ASP A 363 12.72 20.51 4.95
N TYR A 364 13.29 20.76 3.80
CA TYR A 364 14.71 20.60 3.54
C TYR A 364 15.42 21.92 3.79
N ASP A 365 16.44 21.91 4.64
CA ASP A 365 17.30 23.03 4.94
C ASP A 365 18.75 22.65 4.59
N GLY A 366 19.24 23.12 3.44
CA GLY A 366 20.62 22.91 3.00
C GLY A 366 21.61 23.83 3.73
N ASP A 367 22.85 23.37 3.89
CA ASP A 367 23.93 24.15 4.50
C ASP A 367 24.24 25.38 3.63
N PRO A 368 24.37 26.57 4.21
CA PRO A 368 24.77 27.76 3.45
C PRO A 368 26.13 27.65 2.75
N GLN A 369 26.97 26.69 3.08
CA GLN A 369 28.27 26.43 2.50
C GLN A 369 28.27 25.39 1.36
N ASP A 370 27.13 24.81 1.04
CA ASP A 370 26.99 23.85 -0.06
C ASP A 370 27.49 24.44 -1.36
N PHE A 371 28.21 23.63 -2.14
CA PHE A 371 28.79 24.05 -3.40
C PHE A 371 28.44 23.04 -4.52
N PRO A 372 28.03 23.50 -5.70
CA PRO A 372 27.92 24.92 -6.13
C PRO A 372 26.65 25.63 -5.67
N ILE A 373 25.66 24.93 -5.15
CA ILE A 373 24.32 25.42 -4.83
C ILE A 373 23.93 25.01 -3.42
N SER A 374 23.43 25.95 -2.60
CA SER A 374 22.72 25.67 -1.37
C SER A 374 21.22 25.88 -1.60
N THR A 375 20.39 24.92 -1.17
CA THR A 375 18.95 24.91 -1.41
C THR A 375 18.19 24.81 -0.10
N THR A 376 17.17 25.65 0.08
CA THR A 376 16.16 25.46 1.14
C THR A 376 14.81 25.29 0.46
N TYR A 377 14.10 24.23 0.80
CA TYR A 377 12.77 23.96 0.29
C TYR A 377 11.84 23.53 1.40
N GLN A 378 10.80 24.28 1.64
CA GLN A 378 9.79 23.97 2.63
C GLN A 378 8.46 23.80 1.92
N HIS A 379 7.86 22.64 2.07
CA HIS A 379 6.62 22.29 1.41
C HIS A 379 5.65 21.64 2.39
N ALA A 380 4.46 22.23 2.50
CA ALA A 380 3.37 21.67 3.30
C ALA A 380 2.10 21.62 2.46
N SER A 381 1.38 20.51 2.55
CA SER A 381 0.09 20.30 1.88
C SER A 381 -0.98 19.93 2.88
N SER A 382 -2.17 20.47 2.65
CA SER A 382 -3.38 20.13 3.41
C SER A 382 -4.44 19.65 2.43
N TYR A 383 -4.98 18.47 2.69
CA TYR A 383 -6.07 17.86 1.93
C TYR A 383 -7.30 17.75 2.84
N TYR A 384 -8.45 18.07 2.30
CA TYR A 384 -9.74 17.91 2.97
C TYR A 384 -10.75 17.39 1.97
N GLY A 385 -11.38 16.30 2.29
CA GLY A 385 -12.23 15.62 1.33
C GLY A 385 -13.30 14.73 1.92
N ALA A 386 -14.05 14.17 1.01
CA ALA A 386 -15.07 13.16 1.26
C ALA A 386 -15.04 12.09 0.19
N GLN A 387 -15.32 10.86 0.60
CA GLN A 387 -15.46 9.72 -0.27
C GLN A 387 -16.76 9.00 0.06
N GLU A 388 -17.52 8.64 -0.96
CA GLU A 388 -18.78 7.91 -0.83
C GLU A 388 -18.88 6.80 -1.87
N ALA A 389 -19.28 5.59 -1.47
CA ALA A 389 -19.57 4.50 -2.40
C ALA A 389 -20.66 3.56 -1.89
N VAL A 390 -21.38 2.99 -2.83
CA VAL A 390 -22.40 1.96 -2.65
C VAL A 390 -21.94 0.71 -3.35
N ARG A 391 -22.02 -0.42 -2.66
CA ARG A 391 -21.76 -1.74 -3.22
C ARG A 391 -22.89 -2.69 -2.87
N GLY A 392 -23.32 -3.50 -3.84
CA GLY A 392 -24.37 -4.46 -3.57
C GLY A 392 -24.64 -5.44 -4.69
N GLY A 393 -25.24 -6.57 -4.34
CA GLY A 393 -25.62 -7.62 -5.26
C GLY A 393 -27.08 -7.49 -5.74
N ILE A 394 -27.29 -7.51 -7.06
CA ILE A 394 -28.61 -7.60 -7.68
C ILE A 394 -28.64 -8.78 -8.64
N GLY A 395 -29.20 -9.88 -8.21
CA GLY A 395 -29.24 -11.10 -9.00
C GLY A 395 -27.85 -11.68 -9.25
N ARG A 396 -27.35 -11.58 -10.49
CA ARG A 396 -26.00 -12.02 -10.88
C ARG A 396 -25.00 -10.89 -11.01
N ASN A 397 -25.42 -9.67 -10.75
CA ASN A 397 -24.62 -8.47 -10.88
C ASN A 397 -24.16 -8.02 -9.50
N GLN A 398 -22.88 -7.67 -9.37
CA GLN A 398 -22.32 -6.98 -8.24
C GLN A 398 -22.00 -5.56 -8.69
N LEU A 399 -22.80 -4.62 -8.20
CA LEU A 399 -22.74 -3.21 -8.58
C LEU A 399 -21.92 -2.44 -7.55
N GLU A 400 -21.14 -1.51 -8.06
CA GLU A 400 -20.34 -0.60 -7.28
C GLU A 400 -20.42 0.79 -7.92
N ALA A 401 -20.69 1.83 -7.12
CA ALA A 401 -20.71 3.21 -7.56
C ALA A 401 -20.25 4.13 -6.43
N GLY A 402 -19.53 5.17 -6.75
CA GLY A 402 -19.09 6.12 -5.74
C GLY A 402 -18.61 7.44 -6.32
N VAL A 403 -18.31 8.34 -5.38
CA VAL A 403 -17.72 9.65 -5.64
C VAL A 403 -16.61 9.92 -4.63
N LEU A 404 -15.57 10.59 -5.09
CA LEU A 404 -14.47 11.12 -4.30
C LEU A 404 -14.31 12.59 -4.63
N GLY A 405 -14.11 13.43 -3.63
CA GLY A 405 -13.75 14.82 -3.86
C GLY A 405 -12.87 15.34 -2.75
N PHE A 406 -11.79 16.02 -3.11
CA PHE A 406 -10.96 16.72 -2.14
C PHE A 406 -10.43 18.04 -2.68
N GLY A 407 -10.23 18.98 -1.75
CA GLY A 407 -9.46 20.18 -1.97
C GLY A 407 -8.05 20.01 -1.43
N GLN A 408 -7.08 20.57 -2.15
CA GLN A 408 -5.67 20.64 -1.76
C GLN A 408 -5.25 22.09 -1.62
N ALA A 409 -4.52 22.41 -0.55
CA ALA A 409 -3.91 23.71 -0.34
C ALA A 409 -2.44 23.52 0.05
N ASP A 410 -1.54 24.03 -0.75
CA ASP A 410 -0.10 23.93 -0.52
C ASP A 410 0.46 25.26 0.00
N ASN A 411 1.54 25.17 0.76
CA ASN A 411 2.35 26.29 1.18
C ASN A 411 3.80 25.95 0.92
N GLN A 412 4.41 26.66 -0.04
CA GLN A 412 5.75 26.37 -0.55
C GLN A 412 6.66 27.57 -0.34
N PHE A 413 7.86 27.31 0.15
CA PHE A 413 8.95 28.28 0.19
C PHE A 413 10.18 27.64 -0.42
N PHE A 414 10.81 28.34 -1.36
CA PHE A 414 11.96 27.88 -2.10
C PHE A 414 13.04 28.96 -2.09
N HIS A 415 14.27 28.57 -1.76
CA HIS A 415 15.42 29.46 -1.76
C HIS A 415 16.63 28.71 -2.34
N VAL A 416 17.31 29.31 -3.27
CA VAL A 416 18.56 28.79 -3.86
C VAL A 416 19.62 29.89 -3.83
N LEU A 417 20.73 29.55 -3.21
CA LEU A 417 21.94 30.35 -3.17
C LEU A 417 23.00 29.73 -4.09
N PHE A 418 23.53 30.50 -5.03
CA PHE A 418 24.59 30.04 -5.93
C PHE A 418 25.96 30.46 -5.37
N ASN A 419 26.62 29.53 -4.69
CA ASN A 419 27.91 29.75 -4.04
C ASN A 419 29.09 29.84 -5.03
N ASP A 420 28.90 29.38 -6.26
CA ASP A 420 29.85 29.52 -7.37
C ASP A 420 29.74 30.88 -8.09
N GLY A 421 28.77 31.72 -7.72
CA GLY A 421 28.50 33.00 -8.32
C GLY A 421 27.92 32.94 -9.74
N SER A 422 27.46 31.77 -10.19
CA SER A 422 26.94 31.57 -11.54
C SER A 422 25.63 32.31 -11.80
N ASN A 423 24.80 32.47 -10.79
CA ASN A 423 23.47 33.09 -10.88
C ASN A 423 23.14 33.92 -9.63
N PRO A 424 22.18 34.85 -9.74
CA PRO A 424 21.62 35.53 -8.57
C PRO A 424 20.84 34.57 -7.67
N THR A 425 20.83 34.87 -6.39
CA THR A 425 19.96 34.14 -5.42
C THR A 425 18.50 34.20 -5.85
N VAL A 426 17.83 33.05 -5.80
CA VAL A 426 16.40 32.90 -6.08
C VAL A 426 15.66 32.61 -4.76
N GLN A 427 14.64 33.39 -4.46
CA GLN A 427 13.80 33.17 -3.29
C GLN A 427 12.35 33.46 -3.62
N GLN A 428 11.47 32.52 -3.30
CA GLN A 428 10.04 32.73 -3.52
C GLN A 428 9.17 31.90 -2.56
N ALA A 429 8.00 32.46 -2.21
CA ALA A 429 6.93 31.76 -1.53
C ALA A 429 5.70 31.68 -2.43
N PHE A 430 5.03 30.56 -2.44
CA PHE A 430 3.86 30.30 -3.27
C PHE A 430 2.80 29.48 -2.51
N ARG A 431 1.50 29.70 -2.81
CA ARG A 431 0.38 29.02 -2.15
C ARG A 431 -0.65 28.59 -3.18
N PRO A 432 -0.37 27.52 -3.92
CA PRO A 432 -1.32 26.99 -4.90
C PRO A 432 -2.48 26.27 -4.20
N HIS A 433 -3.61 26.25 -4.89
CA HIS A 433 -4.79 25.50 -4.50
C HIS A 433 -5.27 24.68 -5.68
N GLY A 434 -5.87 23.54 -5.40
CA GLY A 434 -6.48 22.70 -6.41
C GLY A 434 -7.59 21.83 -5.82
N ASN A 435 -8.38 21.24 -6.71
CA ASN A 435 -9.43 20.30 -6.35
C ASN A 435 -9.35 19.08 -7.29
N LEU A 436 -9.64 17.92 -6.75
CA LEU A 436 -9.88 16.72 -7.54
C LEU A 436 -11.27 16.20 -7.20
N GLU A 437 -12.05 15.92 -8.23
CA GLU A 437 -13.38 15.33 -8.13
C GLU A 437 -13.47 14.12 -9.05
N ALA A 438 -13.93 12.99 -8.53
CA ALA A 438 -14.09 11.78 -9.29
C ALA A 438 -15.45 11.13 -9.02
N ALA A 439 -15.99 10.47 -10.02
CA ALA A 439 -17.16 9.61 -9.90
C ALA A 439 -16.92 8.33 -10.69
N TYR A 440 -17.36 7.21 -10.14
CA TYR A 440 -17.19 5.92 -10.79
C TYR A 440 -18.41 5.03 -10.69
N PHE A 441 -18.49 4.11 -11.64
CA PHE A 441 -19.47 3.03 -11.67
C PHE A 441 -18.82 1.76 -12.23
N GLN A 442 -19.13 0.62 -11.62
CA GLN A 442 -18.68 -0.70 -12.07
C GLN A 442 -19.78 -1.73 -11.87
N ASP A 443 -19.93 -2.63 -12.82
CA ASP A 443 -20.72 -3.85 -12.72
C ASP A 443 -19.86 -5.08 -12.95
N THR A 444 -19.91 -6.03 -12.03
CA THR A 444 -19.30 -7.36 -12.17
C THR A 444 -20.42 -8.38 -12.30
N TRP A 445 -20.64 -8.84 -13.54
CA TRP A 445 -21.69 -9.78 -13.90
C TRP A 445 -21.16 -11.23 -13.85
N LYS A 446 -21.71 -12.04 -12.95
CA LYS A 446 -21.48 -13.49 -12.88
C LYS A 446 -22.33 -14.19 -13.97
N ALA A 447 -21.85 -14.17 -15.22
CA ALA A 447 -22.55 -14.69 -16.38
C ALA A 447 -22.87 -16.19 -16.21
N THR A 448 -21.91 -16.95 -15.67
CA THR A 448 -22.05 -18.38 -15.32
C THR A 448 -21.34 -18.66 -13.99
N SER A 449 -21.35 -19.89 -13.50
CA SER A 449 -20.55 -20.31 -12.33
C SER A 449 -19.03 -20.33 -12.58
N TRP A 450 -18.61 -20.19 -13.83
CA TRP A 450 -17.19 -20.25 -14.23
C TRP A 450 -16.73 -18.99 -15.00
N LEU A 451 -17.62 -18.04 -15.30
CA LEU A 451 -17.31 -16.81 -16.04
C LEU A 451 -17.90 -15.59 -15.34
N SER A 452 -17.03 -14.68 -14.94
CA SER A 452 -17.39 -13.34 -14.48
C SER A 452 -16.84 -12.30 -15.45
N LEU A 453 -17.63 -11.27 -15.75
CA LEU A 453 -17.26 -10.15 -16.61
C LEU A 453 -17.45 -8.86 -15.82
N SER A 454 -16.45 -7.98 -15.85
CA SER A 454 -16.55 -6.67 -15.21
C SER A 454 -16.39 -5.56 -16.22
N ALA A 455 -17.21 -4.51 -16.07
CA ALA A 455 -17.11 -3.28 -16.83
C ALA A 455 -17.31 -2.09 -15.91
N GLY A 456 -16.40 -1.14 -15.98
CA GLY A 456 -16.44 0.05 -15.16
C GLY A 456 -15.96 1.29 -15.90
N VAL A 457 -16.26 2.44 -15.34
CA VAL A 457 -15.79 3.75 -15.82
C VAL A 457 -15.58 4.67 -14.63
N ARG A 458 -14.47 5.40 -14.66
CA ARG A 458 -14.18 6.52 -13.76
C ARG A 458 -14.12 7.80 -14.57
N GLN A 459 -14.75 8.84 -14.06
CA GLN A 459 -14.65 10.20 -14.56
C GLN A 459 -13.94 11.04 -13.51
N THR A 460 -12.84 11.67 -13.90
CA THR A 460 -12.04 12.54 -13.00
C THR A 460 -12.02 13.95 -13.57
N HIS A 461 -12.18 14.93 -12.71
CA HIS A 461 -11.96 16.35 -12.97
C HIS A 461 -10.91 16.88 -12.01
N PHE A 462 -9.88 17.50 -12.52
CA PHE A 462 -8.83 18.18 -11.76
C PHE A 462 -8.82 19.67 -12.14
N ASP A 463 -8.84 20.53 -11.13
CA ASP A 463 -8.74 21.99 -11.26
C ASP A 463 -7.65 22.49 -10.31
N GLY A 464 -6.49 22.87 -10.87
CA GLY A 464 -5.34 23.37 -10.16
C GLY A 464 -4.53 24.32 -11.03
N VAL A 465 -3.21 24.10 -11.15
CA VAL A 465 -2.36 24.86 -12.08
C VAL A 465 -2.78 24.66 -13.53
N VAL A 466 -3.31 23.49 -13.82
CA VAL A 466 -3.99 23.15 -15.08
C VAL A 466 -5.38 22.61 -14.79
N VAL A 467 -6.30 22.73 -15.76
CA VAL A 467 -7.61 22.11 -15.66
C VAL A 467 -7.66 20.94 -16.62
N GLU A 468 -7.96 19.76 -16.08
CA GLU A 468 -8.00 18.53 -16.87
C GLU A 468 -9.24 17.68 -16.55
N ASN A 469 -9.62 16.86 -17.52
CA ASN A 469 -10.67 15.87 -17.40
C ASN A 469 -10.17 14.54 -17.95
N ALA A 470 -10.57 13.45 -17.29
CA ALA A 470 -10.28 12.11 -17.75
C ALA A 470 -11.53 11.24 -17.68
N THR A 471 -11.60 10.30 -18.63
CA THR A 471 -12.62 9.25 -18.66
C THR A 471 -11.93 7.93 -18.89
N ASP A 472 -11.97 7.07 -17.86
CA ASP A 472 -11.14 5.89 -17.74
C ASP A 472 -11.99 4.63 -17.70
N PRO A 473 -12.32 4.07 -18.88
CA PRO A 473 -13.03 2.79 -18.96
C PRO A 473 -12.12 1.62 -18.59
N ARG A 474 -12.70 0.61 -17.94
CA ARG A 474 -12.05 -0.62 -17.49
C ARG A 474 -12.91 -1.81 -17.81
N LEU A 475 -12.29 -2.87 -18.33
CA LEU A 475 -12.94 -4.13 -18.69
C LEU A 475 -12.10 -5.29 -18.13
N ALA A 476 -12.76 -6.24 -17.49
CA ALA A 476 -12.13 -7.45 -17.02
C ALA A 476 -12.97 -8.69 -17.27
N ALA A 477 -12.29 -9.82 -17.35
CA ALA A 477 -12.91 -11.12 -17.43
C ALA A 477 -12.16 -12.11 -16.54
N THR A 478 -12.90 -12.93 -15.82
CA THR A 478 -12.36 -13.99 -14.96
C THR A 478 -13.00 -15.31 -15.34
N VAL A 479 -12.17 -16.32 -15.63
CA VAL A 479 -12.60 -17.67 -16.03
C VAL A 479 -12.08 -18.68 -15.06
N LYS A 480 -12.97 -19.33 -14.32
CA LYS A 480 -12.64 -20.48 -13.46
C LYS A 480 -12.69 -21.77 -14.27
N LEU A 481 -11.56 -22.43 -14.44
CA LEU A 481 -11.48 -23.68 -15.21
C LEU A 481 -12.10 -24.84 -14.45
N PRO A 482 -13.21 -25.42 -14.96
CA PRO A 482 -13.87 -26.52 -14.28
C PRO A 482 -12.93 -27.72 -14.06
N GLY A 483 -12.96 -28.29 -12.87
CA GLY A 483 -12.14 -29.46 -12.49
C GLY A 483 -10.72 -29.15 -12.04
N LEU A 484 -10.14 -28.02 -12.44
CA LEU A 484 -8.81 -27.61 -12.02
C LEU A 484 -8.84 -26.55 -10.91
N ASN A 485 -9.95 -25.84 -10.76
CA ASN A 485 -10.09 -24.65 -9.91
C ASN A 485 -9.08 -23.53 -10.22
N TRP A 486 -8.43 -23.57 -11.36
CA TRP A 486 -7.57 -22.48 -11.82
C TRP A 486 -8.43 -21.32 -12.26
N VAL A 487 -7.94 -20.11 -12.01
CA VAL A 487 -8.60 -18.88 -12.42
C VAL A 487 -7.71 -18.13 -13.39
N VAL A 488 -8.22 -17.93 -14.61
CA VAL A 488 -7.57 -17.11 -15.63
C VAL A 488 -8.21 -15.73 -15.64
N ARG A 489 -7.40 -14.69 -15.64
CA ARG A 489 -7.81 -13.29 -15.63
C ARG A 489 -7.35 -12.59 -16.88
N GLY A 490 -8.16 -11.66 -17.36
CA GLY A 490 -7.77 -10.71 -18.39
C GLY A 490 -8.34 -9.33 -18.06
N PHE A 491 -7.53 -8.31 -18.25
CA PHE A 491 -7.89 -6.92 -17.97
C PHE A 491 -7.41 -6.01 -19.09
N TRP A 492 -8.20 -4.96 -19.33
CA TRP A 492 -7.81 -3.78 -20.07
C TRP A 492 -8.45 -2.54 -19.44
N GLY A 493 -7.64 -1.50 -19.24
CA GLY A 493 -8.13 -0.28 -18.65
C GLY A 493 -7.30 0.95 -19.00
N LYS A 494 -7.87 2.11 -18.66
CA LYS A 494 -7.18 3.39 -18.66
C LYS A 494 -7.18 3.95 -17.26
N TYR A 495 -6.14 4.75 -16.98
CA TYR A 495 -5.95 5.44 -15.72
C TYR A 495 -5.51 6.88 -15.98
N TYR A 496 -5.82 7.75 -15.05
CA TYR A 496 -5.39 9.13 -15.03
C TYR A 496 -4.84 9.47 -13.66
N GLN A 497 -3.70 10.15 -13.66
CA GLN A 497 -3.09 10.73 -12.47
C GLN A 497 -2.99 12.24 -12.65
N ALA A 498 -3.49 12.99 -11.67
CA ALA A 498 -3.41 14.44 -11.66
C ALA A 498 -1.97 14.93 -11.47
N PRO A 499 -1.56 16.04 -12.10
CA PRO A 499 -0.26 16.62 -11.87
C PRO A 499 -0.18 17.22 -10.46
N PRO A 500 1.00 17.17 -9.80
CA PRO A 500 1.19 17.84 -8.51
C PRO A 500 0.97 19.34 -8.63
N LEU A 501 0.47 20.00 -7.58
CA LEU A 501 0.26 21.47 -7.59
C LEU A 501 1.56 22.26 -7.63
N GLU A 502 2.67 21.67 -7.22
CA GLU A 502 3.98 22.33 -7.26
C GLU A 502 4.56 22.49 -8.66
N THR A 503 3.91 21.90 -9.65
CA THR A 503 4.36 21.98 -11.01
C THR A 503 4.16 23.37 -11.56
N LEU A 504 5.20 24.24 -11.43
CA LEU A 504 5.48 25.26 -12.41
C LEU A 504 4.83 26.62 -12.30
N SER A 505 4.52 27.01 -11.14
CA SER A 505 4.23 28.41 -10.88
C SER A 505 5.22 28.92 -9.84
N GLY A 506 5.62 30.16 -9.97
CA GLY A 506 6.42 30.79 -8.96
C GLY A 506 7.94 30.55 -9.07
N PRO A 507 8.64 30.10 -8.00
CA PRO A 507 10.10 30.12 -7.88
C PRO A 507 10.82 29.29 -8.92
N LEU A 508 10.29 28.10 -9.17
CA LEU A 508 10.88 27.15 -10.11
C LEU A 508 10.81 27.66 -11.54
N LEU A 509 9.73 28.34 -11.92
CA LEU A 509 9.62 28.99 -13.22
C LEU A 509 10.68 30.11 -13.39
N GLN A 510 10.89 30.91 -12.35
CA GLN A 510 11.91 31.96 -12.39
C GLN A 510 13.32 31.39 -12.45
N PHE A 511 13.58 30.32 -11.68
CA PHE A 511 14.85 29.61 -11.72
C PHE A 511 15.11 29.00 -13.11
N ALA A 512 14.14 28.31 -13.68
CA ALA A 512 14.23 27.73 -15.01
C ALA A 512 14.47 28.81 -16.10
N GLN A 513 13.77 29.92 -16.02
CA GLN A 513 13.96 31.05 -16.93
C GLN A 513 15.34 31.69 -16.77
N ALA A 514 15.83 31.82 -15.54
CA ALA A 514 17.19 32.36 -15.28
C ALA A 514 18.28 31.38 -15.77
N SER A 515 18.00 30.09 -15.80
CA SER A 515 18.92 29.04 -16.23
C SER A 515 18.79 28.67 -17.72
N ASP A 516 17.99 29.42 -18.50
CA ASP A 516 17.70 29.15 -19.93
C ASP A 516 17.12 27.75 -20.20
N LEU A 517 16.36 27.23 -19.25
CA LEU A 517 15.70 25.92 -19.32
C LEU A 517 14.29 26.05 -19.91
N ALA A 518 13.95 25.17 -20.83
CA ALA A 518 12.58 25.07 -21.34
C ALA A 518 11.65 24.51 -20.29
N PHE A 519 10.64 25.28 -19.94
CA PHE A 519 9.73 24.95 -18.89
C PHE A 519 8.26 24.96 -19.36
N LEU A 520 7.58 23.81 -19.24
CA LEU A 520 6.16 23.67 -19.58
C LEU A 520 5.39 23.16 -18.36
N PRO A 521 4.13 23.62 -18.14
CA PRO A 521 3.27 23.05 -17.12
C PRO A 521 3.13 21.54 -17.30
N LEU A 522 3.32 20.78 -16.23
CA LEU A 522 3.11 19.34 -16.27
C LEU A 522 1.64 19.06 -16.56
N ARG A 523 1.41 18.05 -17.36
CA ARG A 523 0.10 17.49 -17.66
C ARG A 523 -0.07 16.18 -16.91
N GLY A 524 -1.29 15.86 -16.55
CA GLY A 524 -1.59 14.60 -15.89
C GLY A 524 -1.12 13.39 -16.70
N GLU A 525 -0.61 12.41 -16.01
CA GLU A 525 -0.23 11.13 -16.58
C GLU A 525 -1.46 10.36 -17.05
N ARG A 526 -1.35 9.68 -18.18
CA ARG A 526 -2.44 8.90 -18.79
C ARG A 526 -1.93 7.55 -19.21
N ASP A 527 -2.43 6.51 -18.52
CA ASP A 527 -2.00 5.15 -18.73
C ASP A 527 -3.03 4.34 -19.49
N ARG A 528 -2.51 3.39 -20.24
CA ARG A 528 -3.27 2.30 -20.83
C ARG A 528 -2.60 0.99 -20.49
N GLU A 529 -3.29 0.20 -19.70
CA GLU A 529 -2.83 -1.10 -19.26
C GLU A 529 -3.64 -2.23 -19.89
N TRP A 530 -2.97 -3.34 -20.16
CA TRP A 530 -3.58 -4.64 -20.26
C TRP A 530 -2.76 -5.66 -19.45
N GLN A 531 -3.47 -6.58 -18.82
CA GLN A 531 -2.89 -7.59 -17.96
C GLN A 531 -3.58 -8.94 -18.19
N PHE A 532 -2.80 -10.01 -18.16
CA PHE A 532 -3.28 -11.38 -18.14
C PHE A 532 -2.66 -12.13 -17.01
N GLY A 533 -3.47 -12.89 -16.27
CA GLY A 533 -2.98 -13.64 -15.12
C GLY A 533 -3.64 -15.00 -14.98
N VAL A 534 -2.99 -15.85 -14.20
CA VAL A 534 -3.52 -17.14 -13.79
C VAL A 534 -3.20 -17.39 -12.32
N THR A 535 -4.24 -17.73 -11.55
CA THR A 535 -4.09 -18.23 -10.18
C THR A 535 -4.27 -19.73 -10.17
N VAL A 536 -3.30 -20.43 -9.59
CA VAL A 536 -3.28 -21.90 -9.45
C VAL A 536 -3.31 -22.25 -7.97
N PRO A 537 -4.48 -22.58 -7.40
CA PRO A 537 -4.55 -23.13 -6.05
C PRO A 537 -4.14 -24.60 -6.08
N LEU A 538 -3.10 -24.95 -5.35
CA LEU A 538 -2.59 -26.32 -5.29
C LEU A 538 -2.38 -26.77 -3.84
N ARG A 539 -3.28 -27.61 -3.29
CA ARG A 539 -3.17 -28.17 -1.95
C ARG A 539 -2.93 -27.09 -0.86
N GLY A 540 -3.61 -25.96 -0.97
CA GLY A 540 -3.47 -24.82 -0.06
C GLY A 540 -2.39 -23.81 -0.43
N TRP A 541 -1.52 -24.12 -1.40
CA TRP A 541 -0.63 -23.14 -2.01
C TRP A 541 -1.41 -22.23 -2.96
N SER A 542 -1.06 -20.95 -3.02
CA SER A 542 -1.47 -20.03 -4.06
C SER A 542 -0.26 -19.69 -4.93
N ILE A 543 -0.40 -19.91 -6.22
CA ILE A 543 0.59 -19.56 -7.22
C ILE A 543 -0.08 -18.62 -8.21
N ASP A 544 0.38 -17.39 -8.27
CA ASP A 544 -0.12 -16.36 -9.17
C ASP A 544 0.95 -15.98 -10.17
N VAL A 545 0.59 -16.02 -11.46
CA VAL A 545 1.45 -15.56 -12.56
C VAL A 545 0.69 -14.50 -13.32
N ASP A 546 1.26 -13.32 -13.44
CA ASP A 546 0.70 -12.21 -14.19
C ASP A 546 1.68 -11.68 -15.22
N HIS A 547 1.17 -11.27 -16.37
CA HIS A 547 1.91 -10.51 -17.36
C HIS A 547 1.14 -9.25 -17.71
N PHE A 548 1.78 -8.09 -17.58
CA PHE A 548 1.18 -6.82 -17.91
C PHE A 548 2.02 -5.98 -18.85
N ARG A 549 1.37 -5.02 -19.47
CA ARG A 549 2.00 -3.97 -20.25
C ARG A 549 1.23 -2.67 -20.07
N THR A 550 1.95 -1.65 -19.56
CA THR A 550 1.46 -0.28 -19.39
C THR A 550 2.13 0.63 -20.41
N ARG A 551 1.33 1.48 -21.06
CA ARG A 551 1.79 2.59 -21.89
C ARG A 551 1.35 3.88 -21.25
N ALA A 552 2.31 4.63 -20.74
CA ALA A 552 2.10 5.93 -20.14
C ALA A 552 2.33 7.05 -21.14
N GLN A 553 1.56 8.12 -21.02
CA GLN A 553 1.78 9.42 -21.64
C GLN A 553 1.96 10.45 -20.53
N ASN A 554 2.94 11.33 -20.64
CA ASN A 554 3.37 12.25 -19.59
C ASN A 554 3.74 11.48 -18.30
N PHE A 555 4.56 10.46 -18.46
CA PHE A 555 5.02 9.62 -17.34
C PHE A 555 5.71 10.51 -16.31
N PHE A 556 5.26 10.45 -15.07
CA PHE A 556 5.82 11.21 -13.97
C PHE A 556 7.11 10.60 -13.47
N ASP A 557 8.09 11.44 -13.33
CA ASP A 557 9.39 11.16 -12.77
C ASP A 557 9.87 12.42 -12.02
N HIS A 558 11.06 12.41 -11.45
CA HIS A 558 11.62 13.54 -10.73
C HIS A 558 13.13 13.63 -10.90
N ASN A 559 13.67 14.83 -10.66
CA ASN A 559 15.10 15.05 -10.63
C ASN A 559 15.49 15.88 -9.40
N PRO A 560 16.63 15.60 -8.76
CA PRO A 560 17.14 16.41 -7.67
C PRO A 560 17.66 17.75 -8.16
N ILE A 561 17.68 18.74 -7.28
CA ILE A 561 18.34 20.03 -7.50
C ILE A 561 19.76 19.97 -6.93
N GLY A 562 20.78 20.00 -7.79
CA GLY A 562 22.17 19.91 -7.35
C GLY A 562 22.40 18.61 -6.57
N ASN A 563 23.00 18.75 -5.40
CA ASN A 563 23.32 17.64 -4.50
C ASN A 563 22.31 17.53 -3.34
N SER A 564 21.16 18.17 -3.48
CA SER A 564 20.14 18.21 -2.42
C SER A 564 19.15 17.06 -2.49
N ASP A 565 18.39 16.84 -1.41
CA ASP A 565 17.24 15.96 -1.35
C ASP A 565 15.94 16.64 -1.82
N VAL A 566 16.06 17.72 -2.59
CA VAL A 566 14.93 18.42 -3.19
C VAL A 566 14.66 17.88 -4.57
N PHE A 567 13.62 17.07 -4.70
CA PHE A 567 13.20 16.48 -5.96
C PHE A 567 12.12 17.33 -6.64
N LEU A 568 12.34 17.64 -7.91
CA LEU A 568 11.36 18.35 -8.72
C LEU A 568 10.68 17.42 -9.71
N PRO A 569 9.34 17.43 -9.76
CA PRO A 569 8.60 16.62 -10.71
C PRO A 569 8.95 16.98 -12.16
N ILE A 570 9.11 15.95 -12.97
CA ILE A 570 9.27 16.03 -14.42
C ILE A 570 8.25 15.12 -15.10
N THR A 571 8.04 15.30 -16.40
CA THR A 571 7.34 14.32 -17.22
C THR A 571 8.20 13.87 -18.38
N ILE A 572 8.17 12.58 -18.66
CA ILE A 572 8.69 11.96 -19.88
C ILE A 572 7.51 11.78 -20.84
N THR A 573 7.65 12.18 -22.10
CA THR A 573 6.54 12.19 -23.08
C THR A 573 5.83 10.84 -23.16
N ALA A 574 6.57 9.74 -23.09
CA ALA A 574 6.01 8.40 -23.09
C ALA A 574 6.86 7.44 -22.26
N ALA A 575 6.22 6.48 -21.61
CA ALA A 575 6.89 5.32 -21.05
C ALA A 575 6.20 4.01 -21.48
N LEU A 576 6.98 2.96 -21.51
CA LEU A 576 6.54 1.61 -21.77
C LEU A 576 7.07 0.69 -20.69
N ILE A 577 6.17 0.17 -19.88
CA ILE A 577 6.51 -0.74 -18.80
C ILE A 577 5.88 -2.11 -19.11
N SER A 578 6.64 -3.16 -18.96
CA SER A 578 6.15 -4.54 -19.16
C SER A 578 6.84 -5.47 -18.20
N ALA A 579 6.09 -6.36 -17.56
CA ALA A 579 6.67 -7.37 -16.70
C ALA A 579 5.91 -8.69 -16.74
N THR A 580 6.62 -9.75 -16.35
CA THR A 580 6.05 -11.02 -15.90
C THR A 580 6.33 -11.16 -14.42
N GLU A 581 5.29 -11.40 -13.65
CA GLU A 581 5.31 -11.48 -12.21
C GLU A 581 4.91 -12.87 -11.73
N LEU A 582 5.52 -13.32 -10.65
CA LEU A 582 5.19 -14.58 -9.98
C LEU A 582 5.09 -14.31 -8.47
N SER A 583 3.94 -14.66 -7.90
CA SER A 583 3.75 -14.74 -6.46
C SER A 583 3.44 -16.16 -6.05
N VAL A 584 4.10 -16.65 -5.00
CA VAL A 584 3.85 -17.97 -4.41
C VAL A 584 3.66 -17.80 -2.92
N ARG A 585 2.57 -18.34 -2.39
CA ARG A 585 2.32 -18.40 -0.95
C ARG A 585 1.96 -19.83 -0.53
N SER A 586 2.60 -20.31 0.51
CA SER A 586 2.29 -21.62 1.06
C SER A 586 1.14 -21.55 2.08
N PRO A 587 0.41 -22.64 2.30
CA PRO A 587 -0.32 -22.82 3.55
C PRO A 587 0.68 -22.91 4.71
N ARG A 588 0.19 -22.94 5.93
CA ARG A 588 0.98 -23.46 7.06
C ARG A 588 1.16 -24.95 6.88
N PHE A 589 2.41 -25.43 6.89
CA PHE A 589 2.73 -26.84 6.73
C PHE A 589 3.58 -27.34 7.92
N TRP A 590 3.68 -28.66 8.09
CA TRP A 590 4.33 -29.33 9.21
C TRP A 590 3.87 -28.79 10.58
N SER A 591 4.74 -28.08 11.30
CA SER A 591 4.49 -27.52 12.64
C SER A 591 4.08 -26.05 12.63
N GLY A 592 3.89 -25.43 11.47
CA GLY A 592 3.45 -24.05 11.35
C GLY A 592 4.27 -23.18 10.41
N GLU A 593 5.16 -23.80 9.64
CA GLU A 593 6.03 -23.12 8.69
C GLU A 593 5.23 -22.47 7.57
N ARG A 594 5.72 -21.30 7.10
CA ARG A 594 5.21 -20.58 5.93
C ARG A 594 6.34 -20.26 4.97
N PHE A 595 6.00 -20.16 3.70
CA PHE A 595 6.89 -19.72 2.63
C PHE A 595 6.17 -18.72 1.75
N HIS A 596 6.87 -17.68 1.34
CA HIS A 596 6.42 -16.78 0.28
C HIS A 596 7.54 -16.50 -0.71
N LEU A 597 7.15 -16.16 -1.93
CA LEU A 597 8.06 -15.73 -2.98
C LEU A 597 7.35 -14.69 -3.83
N ALA A 598 8.03 -13.58 -4.09
CA ALA A 598 7.64 -12.54 -5.01
C ALA A 598 8.77 -12.33 -6.03
N TRP A 599 8.48 -12.51 -7.32
CA TRP A 599 9.46 -12.33 -8.39
C TRP A 599 8.86 -11.54 -9.54
N SER A 600 9.67 -10.65 -10.12
CA SER A 600 9.33 -9.89 -11.31
C SER A 600 10.47 -9.91 -12.31
N ASN A 601 10.15 -10.09 -13.59
CA ASN A 601 11.03 -9.80 -14.73
C ASN A 601 10.42 -8.63 -15.50
N GLN A 602 11.06 -7.46 -15.45
CA GLN A 602 10.49 -6.17 -15.82
C GLN A 602 11.38 -5.42 -16.81
N THR A 603 10.76 -4.58 -17.62
CA THR A 603 11.38 -3.48 -18.36
C THR A 603 10.61 -2.20 -18.12
N ALA A 604 11.31 -1.10 -17.85
CA ALA A 604 10.77 0.23 -17.75
C ALA A 604 11.56 1.16 -18.68
N ASP A 605 10.93 1.54 -19.79
CA ASP A 605 11.58 2.31 -20.86
C ASP A 605 10.86 3.66 -21.05
N GLY A 606 11.61 4.75 -21.06
CA GLY A 606 11.15 6.11 -21.40
C GLY A 606 11.41 6.46 -22.86
N ALA A 607 10.65 7.40 -23.41
CA ALA A 607 10.86 7.91 -24.76
C ALA A 607 10.32 9.34 -24.94
N GLY A 608 10.93 10.08 -25.84
CA GLY A 608 10.54 11.44 -26.23
C GLY A 608 11.22 12.52 -25.40
N THR A 609 10.58 13.68 -25.24
CA THR A 609 11.15 14.83 -24.52
C THR A 609 10.86 14.73 -23.05
N ILE A 610 11.77 15.25 -22.22
CA ILE A 610 11.56 15.50 -20.81
C ILE A 610 11.07 16.94 -20.65
N SER A 611 10.04 17.13 -19.82
CA SER A 611 9.46 18.45 -19.54
C SER A 611 9.36 18.64 -18.03
N GLY A 612 9.62 19.85 -17.56
CA GLY A 612 9.64 20.18 -16.12
C GLY A 612 11.00 19.94 -15.48
N GLY A 613 11.07 20.19 -14.17
CA GLY A 613 12.32 20.07 -13.43
C GLY A 613 13.42 21.01 -13.89
N LEU A 614 14.63 20.76 -13.43
CA LEU A 614 15.85 21.53 -13.77
C LEU A 614 16.86 20.62 -14.47
N THR A 615 16.43 19.88 -15.46
CA THR A 615 17.31 18.94 -16.16
C THR A 615 17.89 19.51 -17.43
N ASN A 616 19.19 19.28 -17.62
CA ASN A 616 19.89 19.48 -18.89
C ASN A 616 19.98 18.21 -19.74
N PHE A 617 19.29 17.16 -19.32
CA PHE A 617 19.35 15.85 -19.98
C PHE A 617 18.59 15.86 -21.28
N ALA A 618 19.30 15.60 -22.37
CA ALA A 618 18.71 15.34 -23.68
C ALA A 618 18.56 13.82 -23.83
N PRO A 619 17.32 13.29 -23.82
CA PRO A 619 17.11 11.87 -23.91
C PRO A 619 17.63 11.30 -25.24
N PRO A 620 18.06 10.03 -25.28
CA PRO A 620 18.39 9.33 -26.51
C PRO A 620 17.19 9.28 -27.47
N SER A 621 17.45 9.13 -28.75
CA SER A 621 16.38 8.88 -29.73
C SER A 621 15.80 7.48 -29.54
N GLY A 622 14.48 7.36 -29.48
CA GLY A 622 13.77 6.10 -29.27
C GLY A 622 13.50 5.80 -27.81
N TYR A 623 13.29 4.54 -27.47
CA TYR A 623 13.13 4.07 -26.09
C TYR A 623 14.49 3.85 -25.43
N TYR A 624 14.62 4.26 -24.19
CA TYR A 624 15.80 4.08 -23.33
C TYR A 624 15.35 3.57 -21.95
N ALA A 625 16.20 2.75 -21.32
CA ALA A 625 15.90 2.27 -19.97
C ALA A 625 15.91 3.44 -18.98
N LEU A 626 14.91 3.49 -18.12
CA LEU A 626 14.88 4.41 -16.97
C LEU A 626 15.98 4.03 -15.97
N ASP A 627 16.43 4.96 -15.15
CA ASP A 627 17.51 4.73 -14.17
C ASP A 627 17.14 3.65 -13.14
N HIS A 628 15.88 3.57 -12.76
CA HIS A 628 15.34 2.56 -11.87
C HIS A 628 14.84 1.27 -12.59
N ASP A 629 15.20 1.04 -13.85
CA ASP A 629 14.93 -0.25 -14.51
C ASP A 629 15.82 -1.35 -13.91
N GLN A 630 15.24 -2.31 -13.22
CA GLN A 630 15.88 -3.53 -12.73
C GLN A 630 15.22 -4.74 -13.35
N ARG A 631 15.94 -5.49 -14.17
CA ARG A 631 15.38 -6.59 -14.96
C ARG A 631 14.76 -7.70 -14.13
N ASN A 632 15.39 -8.11 -13.04
CA ASN A 632 14.87 -9.14 -12.15
C ASN A 632 14.94 -8.68 -10.70
N THR A 633 13.81 -8.76 -10.03
CA THR A 633 13.68 -8.56 -8.58
C THR A 633 13.05 -9.82 -7.99
N LEU A 634 13.65 -10.37 -6.94
CA LEU A 634 13.14 -11.55 -6.24
C LEU A 634 13.25 -11.36 -4.74
N ASN A 635 12.15 -11.62 -4.05
CA ASN A 635 12.09 -11.78 -2.60
C ASN A 635 11.55 -13.16 -2.28
N ALA A 636 12.19 -13.85 -1.32
CA ALA A 636 11.75 -15.15 -0.86
C ALA A 636 11.90 -15.24 0.65
N GLY A 637 10.80 -15.43 1.34
CA GLY A 637 10.77 -15.51 2.79
C GLY A 637 10.28 -16.85 3.30
N PHE A 638 10.76 -17.21 4.47
CA PHE A 638 10.40 -18.41 5.19
C PHE A 638 10.34 -18.13 6.67
N ASP A 639 9.26 -18.53 7.34
CA ASP A 639 9.15 -18.51 8.77
C ASP A 639 8.76 -19.89 9.33
N ALA A 640 9.27 -20.20 10.53
CA ALA A 640 9.05 -21.49 11.16
C ALA A 640 8.91 -21.36 12.68
N GLU A 641 7.98 -22.12 13.24
CA GLU A 641 7.91 -22.35 14.66
C GLU A 641 8.91 -23.47 15.05
N LEU A 642 9.74 -23.19 16.03
CA LEU A 642 10.77 -24.08 16.50
C LEU A 642 10.45 -24.68 17.88
N PRO A 643 11.12 -25.79 18.32
CA PRO A 643 10.99 -26.28 19.68
C PRO A 643 11.24 -25.20 20.75
N TRP A 644 10.76 -25.45 21.97
CA TRP A 644 10.88 -24.55 23.14
C TRP A 644 10.23 -23.18 22.97
N GLN A 645 9.11 -23.12 22.21
CA GLN A 645 8.37 -21.89 21.92
C GLN A 645 9.25 -20.82 21.22
N SER A 646 10.21 -21.26 20.44
CA SER A 646 11.08 -20.38 19.64
C SER A 646 10.56 -20.29 18.21
N PHE A 647 11.05 -19.31 17.46
CA PHE A 647 10.77 -19.15 16.05
C PHE A 647 12.00 -18.65 15.30
N ALA A 648 12.02 -18.90 14.01
CA ALA A 648 13.00 -18.34 13.11
C ALA A 648 12.30 -17.83 11.84
N ALA A 649 12.79 -16.73 11.31
CA ALA A 649 12.36 -16.21 10.03
C ALA A 649 13.57 -15.76 9.21
N LEU A 650 13.48 -15.86 7.91
CA LEU A 650 14.49 -15.38 6.98
C LEU A 650 13.82 -14.75 5.76
N ASN A 651 14.48 -13.76 5.17
CA ASN A 651 14.14 -13.21 3.88
C ASN A 651 15.38 -13.08 3.01
N LEU A 652 15.28 -13.50 1.76
CA LEU A 652 16.30 -13.39 0.73
C LEU A 652 15.82 -12.39 -0.32
N TYR A 653 16.57 -11.32 -0.52
CA TYR A 653 16.40 -10.40 -1.62
C TYR A 653 17.47 -10.63 -2.69
N TYR A 654 17.08 -10.55 -3.97
CA TYR A 654 17.97 -10.53 -5.13
C TYR A 654 17.50 -9.51 -6.14
N GLY A 655 18.42 -8.62 -6.57
CA GLY A 655 18.26 -7.69 -7.67
C GLY A 655 19.31 -7.93 -8.77
N SER A 656 18.91 -7.89 -10.05
CA SER A 656 19.85 -8.09 -11.15
C SER A 656 20.72 -6.87 -11.46
N GLY A 657 20.55 -5.78 -10.74
CA GLY A 657 21.19 -4.49 -10.94
C GLY A 657 20.32 -3.52 -11.73
N PHE A 658 20.31 -2.28 -11.28
CA PHE A 658 19.59 -1.17 -11.91
C PHE A 658 20.30 -0.69 -13.18
N SER A 659 19.57 0.05 -14.01
CA SER A 659 20.12 0.70 -15.20
C SER A 659 21.27 1.63 -14.82
N ASN A 660 22.35 1.60 -15.61
CA ASN A 660 23.51 2.48 -15.45
C ASN A 660 23.45 3.65 -16.44
N GLY A 661 22.26 4.05 -16.87
CA GLY A 661 22.07 5.04 -17.92
C GLY A 661 22.73 4.62 -19.23
N ASN A 662 23.47 5.54 -19.85
CA ASN A 662 24.20 5.28 -21.10
C ASN A 662 25.64 4.79 -20.88
N ALA A 663 26.08 4.62 -19.63
CA ALA A 663 27.43 4.19 -19.32
C ALA A 663 27.57 2.66 -19.44
N PRO A 664 28.65 2.13 -19.97
CA PRO A 664 28.93 0.70 -19.92
C PRO A 664 29.53 0.32 -18.54
N PRO A 665 29.12 -0.84 -17.94
CA PRO A 665 28.07 -1.73 -18.43
C PRO A 665 26.68 -1.09 -18.32
N SER A 666 25.71 -1.54 -19.12
CA SER A 666 24.36 -0.97 -19.18
C SER A 666 23.54 -1.12 -17.87
N HIS A 667 23.98 -1.97 -16.96
CA HIS A 667 23.37 -2.20 -15.65
C HIS A 667 24.47 -2.32 -14.59
N LEU A 668 24.14 -1.90 -13.40
CA LEU A 668 24.96 -2.10 -12.20
C LEU A 668 25.08 -3.60 -11.88
N PRO A 669 26.06 -4.01 -11.06
CA PRO A 669 26.21 -5.38 -10.64
C PRO A 669 24.97 -5.92 -9.93
N SER A 670 24.67 -7.21 -10.14
CA SER A 670 23.62 -7.88 -9.38
C SER A 670 23.98 -7.91 -7.87
N HIS A 671 22.97 -7.82 -7.04
CA HIS A 671 23.11 -7.78 -5.60
C HIS A 671 22.13 -8.73 -4.91
N ALA A 672 22.50 -9.20 -3.73
CA ALA A 672 21.65 -10.04 -2.90
C ALA A 672 21.93 -9.79 -1.42
N SER A 673 20.87 -9.76 -0.62
CA SER A 673 20.94 -9.71 0.84
C SER A 673 20.13 -10.84 1.46
N LEU A 674 20.54 -11.22 2.67
CA LEU A 674 19.84 -12.19 3.51
C LEU A 674 19.61 -11.56 4.87
N ASP A 675 18.35 -11.60 5.32
CA ASP A 675 17.91 -11.11 6.62
C ASP A 675 17.39 -12.27 7.46
N VAL A 676 17.64 -12.25 8.75
CA VAL A 676 17.29 -13.36 9.66
C VAL A 676 16.79 -12.80 10.98
N SER A 677 15.69 -13.36 11.48
CA SER A 677 15.17 -13.15 12.83
C SER A 677 15.10 -14.46 13.60
N LEU A 678 15.50 -14.42 14.86
CA LEU A 678 15.35 -15.52 15.80
C LEU A 678 14.68 -14.99 17.06
N GLY A 679 13.66 -15.69 17.55
CA GLY A 679 12.95 -15.24 18.73
C GLY A 679 12.40 -16.39 19.57
N ARG A 680 11.92 -16.02 20.76
CA ARG A 680 11.32 -16.96 21.71
C ARG A 680 10.19 -16.32 22.51
N ASN A 681 9.12 -17.07 22.64
CA ASN A 681 8.00 -16.75 23.54
C ASN A 681 8.37 -17.30 24.94
N PHE A 682 8.76 -16.44 25.87
CA PHE A 682 9.06 -16.83 27.26
C PHE A 682 7.80 -17.11 28.08
N SER A 683 6.72 -16.44 27.71
CA SER A 683 5.36 -16.65 28.22
C SER A 683 4.35 -16.27 27.13
N ARG A 684 3.07 -16.29 27.43
CA ARG A 684 2.02 -15.77 26.56
C ARG A 684 2.14 -14.24 26.36
N ASP A 685 2.75 -13.56 27.33
CA ASP A 685 2.81 -12.11 27.41
C ASP A 685 4.21 -11.54 27.14
N CYS A 686 5.23 -12.40 26.99
CA CYS A 686 6.61 -11.93 26.83
C CYS A 686 7.31 -12.66 25.69
N VAL A 687 7.75 -11.90 24.70
CA VAL A 687 8.48 -12.36 23.53
C VAL A 687 9.76 -11.57 23.40
N ALA A 688 10.88 -12.25 23.14
CA ALA A 688 12.13 -11.58 22.77
C ALA A 688 12.66 -12.13 21.45
N SER A 689 13.26 -11.26 20.65
CA SER A 689 13.86 -11.59 19.36
C SER A 689 15.17 -10.86 19.12
N VAL A 690 15.97 -11.42 18.22
CA VAL A 690 17.16 -10.77 17.65
C VAL A 690 17.03 -10.86 16.14
N THR A 691 17.18 -9.74 15.49
CA THR A 691 17.13 -9.61 14.02
C THR A 691 18.47 -9.13 13.49
N VAL A 692 18.91 -9.73 12.40
CA VAL A 692 20.10 -9.36 11.65
C VAL A 692 19.68 -9.08 10.22
N LEU A 693 19.73 -7.83 9.80
CA LEU A 693 19.55 -7.43 8.39
C LEU A 693 20.91 -7.42 7.70
N ASN A 694 20.95 -7.74 6.42
CA ASN A 694 22.15 -7.87 5.61
C ASN A 694 23.24 -8.72 6.34
N VAL A 695 22.93 -9.99 6.63
CA VAL A 695 23.81 -10.92 7.36
C VAL A 695 25.22 -10.95 6.78
N SER A 696 25.37 -10.86 5.47
CA SER A 696 26.65 -10.90 4.76
C SER A 696 27.48 -9.63 4.94
N ASN A 697 26.90 -8.54 5.44
CA ASN A 697 27.50 -7.20 5.55
C ASN A 697 28.15 -6.73 4.24
N ARG A 698 27.47 -6.92 3.14
CA ARG A 698 27.96 -6.44 1.85
C ARG A 698 27.48 -5.01 1.62
N HIS A 699 28.39 -4.14 1.23
CA HIS A 699 28.08 -2.82 0.69
C HIS A 699 27.93 -2.97 -0.82
N LEU A 700 26.74 -2.84 -1.31
CA LEU A 700 26.40 -3.06 -2.70
C LEU A 700 25.92 -1.74 -3.29
N LEU A 701 26.51 -1.33 -4.40
CA LEU A 701 26.03 -0.18 -5.16
C LEU A 701 24.67 -0.54 -5.75
N ILE A 702 23.65 0.20 -5.32
CA ILE A 702 22.27 -0.01 -5.75
C ILE A 702 21.93 0.96 -6.87
N ASP A 703 22.39 2.23 -6.74
CA ASP A 703 22.10 3.29 -7.67
C ASP A 703 23.32 4.17 -7.91
N ASN A 704 23.42 4.74 -9.10
CA ASN A 704 24.47 5.66 -9.50
C ASN A 704 23.95 7.04 -9.89
N SER A 705 22.72 7.38 -9.54
CA SER A 705 22.26 8.76 -9.63
C SER A 705 23.06 9.63 -8.68
N LEU A 706 23.28 10.88 -9.06
CA LEU A 706 24.03 11.83 -8.24
C LEU A 706 23.11 12.53 -7.22
N THR A 707 22.37 11.77 -6.45
CA THR A 707 21.63 12.25 -5.29
C THR A 707 22.59 12.34 -4.11
N PHE A 708 22.48 13.33 -3.23
CA PHE A 708 23.38 13.56 -2.09
C PHE A 708 24.88 13.61 -2.47
N ASP A 709 25.19 14.10 -3.67
CA ASP A 709 26.57 14.21 -4.21
C ASP A 709 27.30 12.86 -4.41
N GLY A 710 26.59 11.76 -4.49
CA GLY A 710 27.20 10.45 -4.64
C GLY A 710 26.29 9.38 -5.19
N PHE A 711 26.76 8.15 -5.09
CA PHE A 711 26.02 6.95 -5.42
C PHE A 711 25.28 6.44 -4.19
N HIS A 712 24.30 5.57 -4.38
CA HIS A 712 23.56 4.97 -3.26
C HIS A 712 23.98 3.53 -3.02
N TYR A 713 24.30 3.24 -1.76
CA TYR A 713 24.64 1.91 -1.30
C TYR A 713 23.53 1.36 -0.40
N ASN A 714 23.36 0.04 -0.39
CA ASN A 714 22.47 -0.60 0.57
C ASN A 714 23.02 -0.46 1.99
N ASN A 715 22.14 -0.52 2.97
CA ASN A 715 22.50 -0.48 4.38
C ASN A 715 23.51 -1.57 4.75
N PRO A 716 24.50 -1.26 5.62
CA PRO A 716 25.38 -2.25 6.21
C PRO A 716 24.59 -3.21 7.10
N ARG A 717 25.27 -4.22 7.68
CA ARG A 717 24.61 -5.16 8.57
C ARG A 717 24.08 -4.47 9.83
N GLU A 718 22.77 -4.53 9.99
CA GLU A 718 22.08 -4.08 11.19
C GLU A 718 21.81 -5.28 12.11
N ILE A 719 22.01 -5.10 13.42
CA ILE A 719 21.72 -6.10 14.44
C ILE A 719 20.98 -5.41 15.57
N TYR A 720 19.78 -5.89 15.88
CA TYR A 720 19.01 -5.38 17.00
C TYR A 720 18.28 -6.49 17.75
N ALA A 721 18.04 -6.25 19.03
CA ALA A 721 17.21 -7.07 19.89
C ALA A 721 15.93 -6.33 20.22
N GLU A 722 14.83 -7.06 20.34
CA GLU A 722 13.51 -6.53 20.68
C GLU A 722 12.88 -7.36 21.79
N LEU A 723 12.19 -6.68 22.70
CA LEU A 723 11.37 -7.26 23.74
C LEU A 723 9.93 -6.73 23.60
N ARG A 724 8.96 -7.65 23.53
CA ARG A 724 7.53 -7.35 23.56
C ARG A 724 6.93 -7.89 24.85
N TYR A 725 6.23 -7.03 25.56
CA TYR A 725 5.55 -7.38 26.78
C TYR A 725 4.11 -6.93 26.79
N LYS A 726 3.18 -7.89 26.94
CA LYS A 726 1.75 -7.64 27.06
C LYS A 726 1.36 -7.57 28.51
N PHE A 727 0.45 -6.67 28.83
CA PHE A 727 -0.12 -6.48 30.16
C PHE A 727 -1.60 -6.17 30.09
N HIS A 728 -2.34 -6.49 31.16
CA HIS A 728 -3.77 -6.18 31.30
C HIS A 728 -3.94 -5.06 32.32
N TYR A 729 -4.96 -4.22 32.13
CA TYR A 729 -5.26 -3.09 33.01
C TYR A 729 -6.77 -2.95 33.30
#